data_e6ee74b7ec568d8d1548d8f961936484
#
_entry.id   e6ee74b7ec568d8d1548d8f961936484
#
_cell.length_a   1.000
_cell.length_b   1.000
_cell.length_c   1.000
_cell.angle_alpha   90.00
_cell.angle_beta   90.00
_cell.angle_gamma   90.00
#
_symmetry.space_group_name_H-M   'P 1'
#
loop_
_entity.id
_entity.type
_entity.pdbx_description
1 polymer ?
#
loop_
_entity_poly.entity_id
_entity_poly.type
_entity_poly.pdbx_seq_one_letter_code
_entity_poly.pdbx_strand_id
1 'polypeptide(L)'
;LSAVLASGAAHGAQLPPAPNIPVTTATDRPNSEKAFSSVEIHERPAPVPIVFEVAPGGSDSADGAPGRPFATLARAQAAVRSVNKTHSVTVRLADGVYRLTKPLRFSVEDGGQNGYVVRWEAAKGARPILSGGQPIQGWRQADAARDIWVADIPRGADPRQIWVNDRLARRAAVEAPRKAFAFHDWGIQIVDPAWRFLADLPDQTRLEVENTGFFTDRRARVERIQGDRILLAQPGWRNNLIGYDTFARPVSGDRARFFIGNALAFVRAGGDWWADPAQGKLYYKPRDGEIMASSQVVMPRLEALVSIAGRPGQPVRDLQFAGVGFAHTSWLGPSSAEGYASQQSGAFLSGQVPNYPSDPIRDCSWGCWAFEGMRNQWRQQPAAVQVAAAARVVFEDAEFAHLGQIALGIGNDAGANLSGAGLETRSVEVVRSRFRDLAGGAIMVGGVSPDAHHPARPEQAVRDIIIRDNTIQGVSQVYREQAAILVTYASAAVILHNEVSDAPYDGIDVGWGWGVNDPGGNTAYMTLGRGYYDQPGNRVYDTPTTLRDTVIVGNRVHGVKRWFPDGGAIYHLSADPGALIAENHVYDVPGGIGVYLDEGSRYVTVRDNVFDGLGLWVNLNALDGAYPRRTAADNVARGNWHSGGKANGSWSDYANNRLIDNVAVEGQAWPAPAREVIARAGPRPAKP
;
A
#
# COMPACT_ATOMS: atom_id res chain seq x y z
N LEU A 1 -14.68 20.73 -10.22
CA LEU A 1 -14.12 20.42 -11.56
C LEU A 1 -15.22 20.15 -12.58
N SER A 2 -16.22 21.06 -12.64
CA SER A 2 -17.30 21.03 -13.64
C SER A 2 -17.14 22.23 -14.53
N ALA A 3 -16.41 22.10 -15.59
CA ALA A 3 -16.51 22.91 -16.81
C ALA A 3 -15.28 22.69 -17.69
N VAL A 4 -15.39 21.84 -18.66
CA VAL A 4 -14.91 21.94 -20.05
C VAL A 4 -15.16 20.58 -20.72
N LEU A 5 -16.28 20.43 -21.40
CA LEU A 5 -16.46 19.43 -22.45
C LEU A 5 -17.58 19.91 -23.38
N ALA A 6 -17.21 20.27 -24.58
CA ALA A 6 -18.16 20.56 -25.68
C ALA A 6 -18.10 19.48 -26.76
N SER A 7 -19.26 18.98 -27.09
CA SER A 7 -19.78 18.42 -28.36
C SER A 7 -19.00 17.37 -29.17
N GLY A 8 -19.57 16.19 -29.26
CA GLY A 8 -19.39 15.20 -30.34
C GLY A 8 -20.56 14.23 -30.35
N ALA A 9 -21.28 14.16 -31.45
CA ALA A 9 -22.50 13.37 -31.60
C ALA A 9 -22.24 11.86 -31.65
N ALA A 10 -23.05 11.07 -30.95
CA ALA A 10 -22.93 9.62 -30.82
C ALA A 10 -24.04 8.88 -31.58
N HIS A 11 -23.66 7.78 -32.22
CA HIS A 11 -24.59 6.77 -32.78
C HIS A 11 -24.90 5.75 -31.67
N GLY A 12 -26.21 5.54 -31.45
CA GLY A 12 -26.70 4.66 -30.40
C GLY A 12 -26.64 3.18 -30.77
N ALA A 13 -25.94 2.40 -29.97
CA ALA A 13 -26.08 0.95 -29.86
C ALA A 13 -26.78 0.61 -28.54
N GLN A 14 -27.91 -0.12 -28.60
CA GLN A 14 -28.60 -0.65 -27.43
C GLN A 14 -27.77 -1.80 -26.82
N LEU A 15 -27.37 -1.65 -25.56
CA LEU A 15 -26.73 -2.69 -24.78
C LEU A 15 -27.76 -3.61 -24.11
N PRO A 16 -27.44 -4.89 -23.88
CA PRO A 16 -28.36 -5.81 -23.23
C PRO A 16 -28.67 -5.40 -21.79
N PRO A 17 -29.84 -5.77 -21.22
CA PRO A 17 -30.19 -5.48 -19.85
C PRO A 17 -29.22 -6.16 -18.90
N ALA A 18 -28.89 -5.49 -17.79
CA ALA A 18 -28.05 -6.04 -16.72
C ALA A 18 -28.65 -7.35 -16.18
N PRO A 19 -27.84 -8.35 -15.86
CA PRO A 19 -28.32 -9.58 -15.23
C PRO A 19 -29.02 -9.25 -13.91
N ASN A 20 -30.20 -9.83 -13.70
CA ASN A 20 -30.94 -9.78 -12.43
C ASN A 20 -30.14 -10.51 -11.36
N ILE A 21 -29.29 -9.78 -10.65
CA ILE A 21 -28.69 -10.27 -9.40
C ILE A 21 -29.71 -9.95 -8.30
N PRO A 22 -30.19 -10.93 -7.51
CA PRO A 22 -31.14 -10.66 -6.45
C PRO A 22 -30.51 -9.68 -5.44
N VAL A 23 -31.08 -8.50 -5.33
CA VAL A 23 -30.81 -7.59 -4.20
C VAL A 23 -31.39 -8.27 -2.97
N THR A 24 -30.57 -8.93 -2.18
CA THR A 24 -31.00 -9.37 -0.86
C THR A 24 -31.24 -8.12 -0.03
N THR A 25 -32.51 -7.79 0.14
CA THR A 25 -32.94 -6.79 1.12
C THR A 25 -32.67 -7.38 2.49
N ALA A 26 -31.51 -7.03 3.08
CA ALA A 26 -31.21 -7.37 4.46
C ALA A 26 -32.15 -6.57 5.39
N THR A 27 -33.34 -7.14 5.65
CA THR A 27 -34.30 -6.64 6.65
C THR A 27 -34.01 -7.17 8.04
N ASP A 28 -33.10 -8.10 8.21
CA ASP A 28 -32.73 -8.64 9.49
C ASP A 28 -31.35 -8.10 9.91
N ARG A 29 -31.28 -7.57 11.13
CA ARG A 29 -30.01 -7.32 11.83
C ARG A 29 -29.36 -8.69 12.09
N PRO A 30 -28.40 -9.17 11.30
CA PRO A 30 -27.51 -10.18 11.82
C PRO A 30 -26.70 -9.47 12.89
N ASN A 31 -26.62 -10.06 14.08
CA ASN A 31 -25.56 -9.75 15.02
C ASN A 31 -24.25 -9.88 14.23
N SER A 32 -23.66 -8.73 13.83
CA SER A 32 -22.47 -8.67 12.98
C SER A 32 -21.29 -9.45 13.59
N GLU A 33 -21.28 -9.62 14.91
CA GLU A 33 -20.28 -10.42 15.60
C GLU A 33 -20.41 -11.94 15.41
N LYS A 34 -21.60 -12.48 15.08
CA LYS A 34 -21.76 -13.93 14.87
C LYS A 34 -21.47 -14.42 13.46
N ALA A 35 -21.47 -13.53 12.47
CA ALA A 35 -21.22 -13.90 11.07
C ALA A 35 -19.73 -14.05 10.73
N PHE A 36 -18.84 -13.52 11.58
CA PHE A 36 -17.40 -13.49 11.34
C PHE A 36 -16.64 -14.15 12.50
N SER A 37 -16.97 -15.40 12.78
CA SER A 37 -16.06 -16.22 13.60
C SER A 37 -14.73 -16.32 12.89
N SER A 38 -13.64 -16.11 13.63
CA SER A 38 -12.27 -16.45 13.23
C SER A 38 -12.30 -17.70 12.37
N VAL A 39 -11.48 -17.75 11.31
CA VAL A 39 -11.27 -18.99 10.55
C VAL A 39 -11.00 -20.08 11.58
N GLU A 40 -11.98 -20.98 11.80
CA GLU A 40 -11.78 -22.11 12.69
C GLU A 40 -10.64 -22.94 12.08
N ILE A 41 -9.45 -22.74 12.60
CA ILE A 41 -8.36 -23.68 12.44
C ILE A 41 -8.84 -24.91 13.19
N HIS A 42 -9.33 -25.94 12.49
CA HIS A 42 -9.71 -27.20 13.09
C HIS A 42 -8.45 -27.79 13.75
N GLU A 43 -8.24 -27.42 15.01
CA GLU A 43 -7.26 -28.09 15.85
C GLU A 43 -7.79 -29.50 16.10
N ARG A 44 -7.16 -30.49 15.46
CA ARG A 44 -7.18 -31.84 16.06
C ARG A 44 -6.58 -31.72 17.46
N PRO A 45 -7.06 -32.47 18.49
CA PRO A 45 -6.36 -32.54 19.77
C PRO A 45 -4.92 -32.97 19.48
N ALA A 46 -4.05 -31.97 19.39
CA ALA A 46 -2.70 -32.18 18.91
C ALA A 46 -1.86 -32.78 20.03
N PRO A 47 -1.02 -33.77 19.73
CA PRO A 47 0.07 -34.11 20.62
C PRO A 47 0.88 -32.83 20.93
N VAL A 48 1.43 -32.76 22.15
CA VAL A 48 2.24 -31.61 22.57
C VAL A 48 3.21 -31.21 21.45
N PRO A 49 3.25 -29.95 20.98
CA PRO A 49 4.07 -29.55 19.85
C PRO A 49 5.55 -29.75 20.17
N ILE A 50 6.34 -30.13 19.19
CA ILE A 50 7.80 -30.10 19.30
C ILE A 50 8.24 -28.64 19.37
N VAL A 51 9.02 -28.31 20.41
CA VAL A 51 9.54 -26.94 20.61
C VAL A 51 11.01 -26.89 20.22
N PHE A 52 11.35 -25.97 19.30
CA PHE A 52 12.72 -25.58 19.01
C PHE A 52 12.96 -24.15 19.50
N GLU A 53 14.04 -23.93 20.23
CA GLU A 53 14.45 -22.61 20.66
C GLU A 53 15.53 -22.01 19.75
N VAL A 54 15.45 -20.72 19.51
CA VAL A 54 16.43 -19.93 18.75
C VAL A 54 16.82 -18.70 19.57
N ALA A 55 18.10 -18.42 19.67
CA ALA A 55 18.63 -17.22 20.35
C ALA A 55 19.84 -16.67 19.61
N PRO A 56 20.05 -15.33 19.56
CA PRO A 56 21.23 -14.73 18.93
C PRO A 56 22.58 -15.25 19.48
N GLY A 57 22.62 -15.70 20.75
CA GLY A 57 23.78 -16.34 21.39
C GLY A 57 23.75 -17.87 21.39
N GLY A 58 22.86 -18.51 20.63
CA GLY A 58 22.75 -19.96 20.52
C GLY A 58 23.86 -20.61 19.70
N SER A 59 23.68 -21.91 19.40
CA SER A 59 24.63 -22.66 18.57
C SER A 59 23.89 -23.56 17.55
N ASP A 60 24.27 -23.51 16.29
CA ASP A 60 23.70 -24.36 15.25
C ASP A 60 24.15 -25.82 15.35
N SER A 61 25.12 -26.13 16.20
CA SER A 61 25.49 -27.50 16.57
C SER A 61 24.61 -28.08 17.70
N ALA A 62 23.78 -27.23 18.37
CA ALA A 62 22.79 -27.68 19.33
C ALA A 62 21.62 -28.39 18.62
N ASP A 63 20.75 -29.02 19.40
CA ASP A 63 19.55 -29.70 18.91
C ASP A 63 18.29 -28.84 18.93
N GLY A 64 18.38 -27.61 19.45
CA GLY A 64 17.27 -26.67 19.56
C GLY A 64 16.28 -26.99 20.67
N ALA A 65 16.50 -28.00 21.47
CA ALA A 65 15.64 -28.32 22.61
C ALA A 65 15.66 -27.17 23.66
N PRO A 66 14.64 -27.06 24.53
CA PRO A 66 14.61 -26.05 25.58
C PRO A 66 15.91 -25.98 26.37
N GLY A 67 16.49 -24.77 26.47
CA GLY A 67 17.78 -24.49 27.08
C GLY A 67 19.02 -24.75 26.20
N ARG A 68 18.84 -25.21 24.97
CA ARG A 68 19.93 -25.43 23.98
C ARG A 68 19.58 -24.83 22.63
N PRO A 69 19.40 -23.51 22.53
CA PRO A 69 18.88 -22.87 21.35
C PRO A 69 19.81 -22.95 20.14
N PHE A 70 19.23 -23.01 18.94
CA PHE A 70 19.92 -22.72 17.69
C PHE A 70 20.41 -21.28 17.65
N ALA A 71 21.47 -21.00 16.89
CA ALA A 71 21.92 -19.64 16.63
C ALA A 71 21.13 -18.98 15.49
N THR A 72 20.68 -19.75 14.50
CA THR A 72 20.11 -19.19 13.27
C THR A 72 18.69 -19.68 12.99
N LEU A 73 17.88 -18.80 12.38
CA LEU A 73 16.55 -19.13 11.90
C LEU A 73 16.60 -20.20 10.79
N ALA A 74 17.65 -20.20 9.98
CA ALA A 74 17.85 -21.20 8.92
C ALA A 74 18.04 -22.62 9.49
N ARG A 75 18.75 -22.72 10.61
CA ARG A 75 18.93 -24.02 11.28
C ARG A 75 17.61 -24.52 11.89
N ALA A 76 16.84 -23.62 12.50
CA ALA A 76 15.51 -23.93 13.02
C ALA A 76 14.58 -24.38 11.89
N GLN A 77 14.57 -23.68 10.75
CA GLN A 77 13.78 -24.05 9.58
C GLN A 77 14.11 -25.46 9.08
N ALA A 78 15.39 -25.82 9.02
CA ALA A 78 15.81 -27.19 8.67
C ALA A 78 15.31 -28.24 9.70
N ALA A 79 15.30 -27.89 11.00
CA ALA A 79 14.74 -28.78 12.01
C ALA A 79 13.22 -28.95 11.89
N VAL A 80 12.48 -27.85 11.62
CA VAL A 80 11.05 -27.89 11.36
C VAL A 80 10.71 -28.89 10.25
N ARG A 81 11.39 -28.83 9.10
CA ARG A 81 11.15 -29.71 7.94
C ARG A 81 11.29 -31.19 8.24
N SER A 82 12.07 -31.55 9.26
CA SER A 82 12.27 -32.97 9.63
C SER A 82 11.08 -33.56 10.39
N VAL A 83 10.20 -32.74 10.98
CA VAL A 83 9.15 -33.18 11.90
C VAL A 83 7.73 -32.66 11.57
N ASN A 84 7.59 -31.61 10.78
CA ASN A 84 6.31 -30.92 10.53
C ASN A 84 5.28 -31.75 9.73
N LYS A 85 5.65 -32.92 9.26
CA LYS A 85 4.73 -33.90 8.62
C LYS A 85 3.99 -34.75 9.65
N THR A 86 4.51 -34.84 10.85
CA THR A 86 4.06 -35.77 11.89
C THR A 86 3.73 -35.07 13.21
N HIS A 87 4.16 -33.82 13.37
CA HIS A 87 3.95 -33.02 14.60
C HIS A 87 3.68 -31.56 14.28
N SER A 88 2.88 -30.92 15.12
CA SER A 88 2.90 -29.45 15.22
C SER A 88 4.24 -29.00 15.81
N VAL A 89 4.74 -27.87 15.35
CA VAL A 89 6.07 -27.37 15.74
C VAL A 89 5.96 -25.92 16.22
N THR A 90 6.57 -25.64 17.34
CA THR A 90 6.78 -24.26 17.82
C THR A 90 8.25 -23.89 17.74
N VAL A 91 8.57 -22.87 16.97
CA VAL A 91 9.90 -22.24 16.96
C VAL A 91 9.86 -21.02 17.87
N ARG A 92 10.48 -21.12 19.04
CA ARG A 92 10.46 -20.07 20.06
C ARG A 92 11.71 -19.20 19.96
N LEU A 93 11.49 -17.92 19.72
CA LEU A 93 12.55 -16.92 19.52
C LEU A 93 12.83 -16.18 20.82
N ALA A 94 14.07 -16.22 21.29
CA ALA A 94 14.52 -15.40 22.41
C ALA A 94 14.56 -13.91 22.04
N ASP A 95 14.66 -13.05 23.05
CA ASP A 95 14.82 -11.61 22.86
C ASP A 95 16.05 -11.27 22.03
N GLY A 96 15.94 -10.27 21.17
CA GLY A 96 17.06 -9.72 20.41
C GLY A 96 16.81 -9.53 18.91
N VAL A 97 17.86 -9.05 18.24
CA VAL A 97 17.81 -8.73 16.80
C VAL A 97 18.45 -9.85 15.98
N TYR A 98 17.64 -10.50 15.17
CA TYR A 98 18.04 -11.52 14.19
C TYR A 98 18.37 -10.84 12.86
N ARG A 99 19.64 -10.56 12.61
CA ARG A 99 20.09 -9.87 11.41
C ARG A 99 20.13 -10.81 10.23
N LEU A 100 19.27 -10.54 9.24
CA LEU A 100 19.19 -11.29 8.01
C LEU A 100 20.21 -10.76 7.00
N THR A 101 20.94 -11.67 6.35
CA THR A 101 21.83 -11.36 5.21
C THR A 101 21.17 -11.63 3.87
N LYS A 102 20.04 -12.33 3.88
CA LYS A 102 19.16 -12.63 2.75
C LYS A 102 17.74 -12.86 3.28
N PRO A 103 16.71 -12.70 2.46
CA PRO A 103 15.33 -12.97 2.86
C PRO A 103 15.16 -14.41 3.38
N LEU A 104 14.41 -14.56 4.46
CA LEU A 104 13.97 -15.86 4.98
C LEU A 104 12.81 -16.35 4.11
N ARG A 105 13.01 -17.47 3.42
CA ARG A 105 12.01 -18.02 2.48
C ARG A 105 11.32 -19.22 3.09
N PHE A 106 9.99 -19.19 3.08
CA PHE A 106 9.12 -20.29 3.45
C PHE A 106 8.49 -20.88 2.19
N SER A 107 8.77 -22.13 1.92
CA SER A 107 8.19 -22.94 0.84
C SER A 107 7.11 -23.89 1.39
N VAL A 108 6.55 -24.70 0.53
CA VAL A 108 5.58 -25.76 0.92
C VAL A 108 6.14 -26.68 2.02
N GLU A 109 7.47 -26.85 2.09
CA GLU A 109 8.12 -27.71 3.08
C GLU A 109 8.18 -27.11 4.48
N ASP A 110 7.97 -25.76 4.61
CA ASP A 110 8.18 -25.03 5.85
C ASP A 110 6.89 -24.79 6.65
N GLY A 111 5.74 -24.96 6.02
CA GLY A 111 4.44 -24.87 6.66
C GLY A 111 4.03 -26.17 7.34
N GLY A 112 2.89 -26.15 8.02
CA GLY A 112 2.27 -27.35 8.56
C GLY A 112 1.80 -28.30 7.45
N GLN A 113 1.94 -29.58 7.68
CA GLN A 113 1.52 -30.62 6.75
C GLN A 113 0.61 -31.63 7.47
N ASN A 114 -0.27 -32.30 6.72
CA ASN A 114 -1.18 -33.33 7.27
C ASN A 114 -2.10 -32.82 8.42
N GLY A 115 -2.39 -31.47 8.46
CA GLY A 115 -3.19 -30.88 9.51
C GLY A 115 -2.41 -30.42 10.75
N TYR A 116 -1.10 -30.55 10.74
CA TYR A 116 -0.22 -29.96 11.77
C TYR A 116 0.06 -28.49 11.47
N VAL A 117 0.50 -27.75 12.48
CA VAL A 117 0.78 -26.29 12.42
C VAL A 117 2.24 -26.03 12.73
N VAL A 118 2.83 -25.07 12.04
CA VAL A 118 4.15 -24.52 12.35
C VAL A 118 3.98 -23.10 12.87
N ARG A 119 4.39 -22.87 14.13
CA ARG A 119 4.30 -21.56 14.79
C ARG A 119 5.68 -21.01 15.14
N TRP A 120 5.98 -19.82 14.67
CA TRP A 120 7.13 -19.03 15.03
C TRP A 120 6.69 -17.99 16.05
N GLU A 121 7.15 -18.07 17.29
CA GLU A 121 6.65 -17.20 18.37
C GLU A 121 7.77 -16.56 19.16
N ALA A 122 7.50 -15.38 19.72
CA ALA A 122 8.34 -14.79 20.74
C ALA A 122 8.31 -15.62 22.03
N ALA A 123 9.44 -15.83 22.69
CA ALA A 123 9.46 -16.31 24.07
C ALA A 123 8.69 -15.34 24.97
N LYS A 124 8.17 -15.82 26.09
CA LYS A 124 7.38 -14.99 27.01
C LYS A 124 8.17 -13.74 27.43
N GLY A 125 7.62 -12.56 27.11
CA GLY A 125 8.23 -11.26 27.41
C GLY A 125 9.37 -10.84 26.49
N ALA A 126 9.73 -11.67 25.49
CA ALA A 126 10.74 -11.35 24.49
C ALA A 126 10.18 -10.49 23.34
N ARG A 127 11.08 -9.79 22.66
CA ARG A 127 10.79 -9.00 21.44
C ARG A 127 11.80 -9.35 20.34
N PRO A 128 11.67 -10.52 19.73
CA PRO A 128 12.54 -10.90 18.62
C PRO A 128 12.25 -10.04 17.38
N ILE A 129 13.29 -9.47 16.79
CA ILE A 129 13.19 -8.62 15.60
C ILE A 129 13.97 -9.24 14.44
N LEU A 130 13.30 -9.63 13.38
CA LEU A 130 13.91 -10.00 12.11
C LEU A 130 14.27 -8.70 11.36
N SER A 131 15.56 -8.43 11.22
CA SER A 131 16.05 -7.16 10.69
C SER A 131 16.92 -7.34 9.46
N GLY A 132 16.62 -6.59 8.39
CA GLY A 132 17.48 -6.46 7.21
C GLY A 132 18.52 -5.34 7.34
N GLY A 133 18.65 -4.75 8.52
CA GLY A 133 19.49 -3.59 8.78
C GLY A 133 20.87 -3.91 9.32
N GLN A 134 21.80 -3.02 9.04
CA GLN A 134 23.14 -2.99 9.59
C GLN A 134 23.32 -1.74 10.46
N PRO A 135 23.80 -1.86 11.71
CA PRO A 135 24.19 -0.70 12.53
C PRO A 135 25.36 0.06 11.87
N ILE A 136 25.29 1.37 11.87
CA ILE A 136 26.35 2.25 11.41
C ILE A 136 26.95 2.95 12.62
N GLN A 137 28.26 2.84 12.75
CA GLN A 137 29.06 3.35 13.89
C GLN A 137 30.23 4.17 13.37
N GLY A 138 31.03 4.73 14.31
CA GLY A 138 32.24 5.48 13.97
C GLY A 138 31.96 6.86 13.38
N TRP A 139 30.89 7.49 13.83
CA TRP A 139 30.53 8.84 13.42
C TRP A 139 31.57 9.87 13.84
N ARG A 140 31.94 10.74 12.91
CA ARG A 140 32.84 11.86 13.12
C ARG A 140 32.30 13.10 12.43
N GLN A 141 32.62 14.24 12.95
CA GLN A 141 32.19 15.52 12.38
C GLN A 141 32.90 15.76 11.03
N ALA A 142 32.12 15.97 9.98
CA ALA A 142 32.62 16.25 8.63
C ALA A 142 32.62 17.75 8.32
N ASP A 143 31.63 18.48 8.82
CA ASP A 143 31.46 19.92 8.64
C ASP A 143 30.91 20.51 9.94
N ALA A 144 31.76 21.15 10.71
CA ALA A 144 31.38 21.74 12.00
C ALA A 144 30.45 22.95 11.85
N ALA A 145 30.60 23.73 10.78
CA ALA A 145 29.79 24.92 10.55
C ALA A 145 28.33 24.58 10.22
N ARG A 146 28.12 23.44 9.54
CA ARG A 146 26.79 22.94 9.16
C ARG A 146 26.26 21.85 10.10
N ASP A 147 27.07 21.43 11.07
CA ASP A 147 26.81 20.29 11.96
C ASP A 147 26.48 19.01 11.16
N ILE A 148 27.34 18.67 10.19
CA ILE A 148 27.21 17.46 9.41
C ILE A 148 28.21 16.44 9.92
N TRP A 149 27.72 15.22 10.17
CA TRP A 149 28.50 14.07 10.61
C TRP A 149 28.62 13.05 9.49
N VAL A 150 29.70 12.27 9.50
CA VAL A 150 29.96 11.23 8.50
C VAL A 150 30.38 9.93 9.18
N ALA A 151 29.90 8.82 8.64
CA ALA A 151 30.36 7.47 9.00
C ALA A 151 30.71 6.67 7.76
N ASP A 152 31.46 5.59 7.94
CA ASP A 152 31.82 4.67 6.87
C ASP A 152 30.70 3.66 6.65
N ILE A 153 30.37 3.41 5.37
CA ILE A 153 29.45 2.37 4.93
C ILE A 153 30.15 1.52 3.86
N PRO A 154 29.68 0.31 3.55
CA PRO A 154 30.22 -0.47 2.45
C PRO A 154 30.15 0.29 1.13
N ARG A 155 31.23 0.29 0.35
CA ARG A 155 31.25 0.88 -0.99
C ARG A 155 30.18 0.24 -1.85
N GLY A 156 29.48 1.05 -2.63
CA GLY A 156 28.35 0.63 -3.45
C GLY A 156 27.02 0.55 -2.69
N ALA A 157 27.00 0.69 -1.36
CA ALA A 157 25.75 0.75 -0.61
C ALA A 157 25.03 2.07 -0.89
N ASP A 158 23.83 1.98 -1.46
CA ASP A 158 22.98 3.14 -1.80
C ASP A 158 21.55 2.96 -1.27
N PRO A 159 21.35 3.06 0.05
CA PRO A 159 20.03 2.90 0.63
C PRO A 159 19.11 4.07 0.24
N ARG A 160 17.81 3.83 0.27
CA ARG A 160 16.82 4.92 0.13
C ARG A 160 16.29 5.40 1.48
N GLN A 161 16.44 4.62 2.52
CA GLN A 161 16.05 4.92 3.89
C GLN A 161 17.19 4.62 4.86
N ILE A 162 17.24 5.36 5.95
CA ILE A 162 17.97 5.03 7.18
C ILE A 162 17.10 5.41 8.39
N TRP A 163 17.32 4.74 9.48
CA TRP A 163 16.66 5.07 10.75
C TRP A 163 17.70 5.52 11.78
N VAL A 164 17.38 6.60 12.46
CA VAL A 164 18.20 7.17 13.52
C VAL A 164 17.35 7.27 14.77
N ASN A 165 17.75 6.58 15.84
CA ASN A 165 17.02 6.49 17.10
C ASN A 165 15.55 6.11 16.88
N ASP A 166 15.32 5.02 16.15
CA ASP A 166 13.99 4.49 15.79
C ASP A 166 13.07 5.46 15.04
N ARG A 167 13.64 6.43 14.32
CA ARG A 167 12.88 7.38 13.49
C ARG A 167 13.44 7.40 12.08
N LEU A 168 12.56 7.36 11.10
CA LEU A 168 12.92 7.54 9.69
C LEU A 168 13.64 8.88 9.51
N ALA A 169 14.84 8.84 8.92
CA ALA A 169 15.58 10.03 8.57
C ALA A 169 15.21 10.46 7.13
N ARG A 170 15.23 11.76 6.87
CA ARG A 170 14.85 12.32 5.59
C ARG A 170 16.01 12.27 4.60
N ARG A 171 15.87 11.57 3.50
CA ARG A 171 16.84 11.64 2.39
C ARG A 171 16.87 13.06 1.86
N ALA A 172 18.05 13.68 1.81
CA ALA A 172 18.22 15.10 1.55
C ALA A 172 17.58 15.53 0.22
N ALA A 173 16.66 16.49 0.30
CA ALA A 173 15.93 17.04 -0.83
C ALA A 173 15.52 18.49 -0.54
N VAL A 174 15.29 19.25 -1.59
CA VAL A 174 14.74 20.60 -1.52
C VAL A 174 13.47 20.68 -2.35
N GLU A 175 12.48 21.37 -1.82
CA GLU A 175 11.30 21.74 -2.61
C GLU A 175 11.67 22.93 -3.52
N ALA A 176 11.37 22.79 -4.80
CA ALA A 176 11.68 23.75 -5.82
C ALA A 176 10.40 24.35 -6.42
N PRO A 177 10.34 25.68 -6.65
CA PRO A 177 9.17 26.26 -7.30
C PRO A 177 8.98 25.68 -8.70
N ARG A 178 7.84 25.07 -8.94
CA ARG A 178 7.55 24.40 -10.21
C ARG A 178 7.75 25.31 -11.43
N LYS A 179 7.39 26.60 -11.29
CA LYS A 179 7.57 27.63 -12.31
C LYS A 179 9.03 27.94 -12.66
N ALA A 180 9.99 27.53 -11.83
CA ALA A 180 11.41 27.66 -12.12
C ALA A 180 11.90 26.65 -13.18
N PHE A 181 11.01 25.75 -13.63
CA PHE A 181 11.32 24.65 -14.55
C PHE A 181 10.24 24.53 -15.63
N ALA A 182 10.63 24.11 -16.84
CA ALA A 182 9.71 23.71 -17.89
C ALA A 182 9.89 22.21 -18.17
N PHE A 183 8.76 21.51 -18.36
CA PHE A 183 8.74 20.05 -18.53
C PHE A 183 8.52 19.70 -19.99
N HIS A 184 9.43 18.90 -20.54
CA HIS A 184 9.46 18.47 -21.94
C HIS A 184 9.53 16.95 -22.05
N ASP A 185 9.30 16.43 -23.23
CA ASP A 185 9.44 15.00 -23.55
C ASP A 185 10.87 14.49 -23.35
N TRP A 186 11.85 15.33 -23.64
CA TRP A 186 13.27 15.01 -23.47
C TRP A 186 13.80 15.17 -22.04
N GLY A 187 13.06 15.84 -21.13
CA GLY A 187 13.49 16.10 -19.76
C GLY A 187 12.93 17.40 -19.17
N ILE A 188 13.73 18.06 -18.35
CA ILE A 188 13.33 19.28 -17.63
C ILE A 188 14.29 20.41 -17.99
N GLN A 189 13.77 21.57 -18.35
CA GLN A 189 14.56 22.79 -18.59
C GLN A 189 14.57 23.66 -17.33
N ILE A 190 15.73 24.15 -16.94
CA ILE A 190 15.91 25.14 -15.89
C ILE A 190 15.58 26.52 -16.49
N VAL A 191 14.46 27.10 -16.10
CA VAL A 191 14.02 28.42 -16.56
C VAL A 191 14.58 29.53 -15.66
N ASP A 192 14.54 29.34 -14.35
CA ASP A 192 15.09 30.27 -13.38
C ASP A 192 16.60 30.05 -13.19
N PRO A 193 17.47 31.06 -13.53
CA PRO A 193 18.90 30.94 -13.38
C PRO A 193 19.41 30.59 -11.98
N ALA A 194 18.60 30.87 -10.92
CA ALA A 194 18.95 30.53 -9.55
C ALA A 194 19.15 29.03 -9.34
N TRP A 195 18.62 28.19 -10.23
CA TRP A 195 18.75 26.72 -10.17
C TRP A 195 19.87 26.16 -11.07
N ARG A 196 20.63 26.98 -11.79
CA ARG A 196 21.72 26.52 -12.65
C ARG A 196 22.85 25.82 -11.90
N PHE A 197 23.00 26.12 -10.59
CA PHE A 197 24.00 25.45 -9.74
C PHE A 197 23.85 23.90 -9.73
N LEU A 198 22.68 23.38 -10.12
CA LEU A 198 22.47 21.92 -10.22
C LEU A 198 23.45 21.27 -11.21
N ALA A 199 23.87 21.97 -12.27
CA ALA A 199 24.83 21.50 -13.24
C ALA A 199 26.26 21.41 -12.66
N ASP A 200 26.55 22.15 -11.61
CA ASP A 200 27.86 22.21 -10.96
C ASP A 200 27.99 21.22 -9.79
N LEU A 201 26.91 20.49 -9.47
CA LEU A 201 26.96 19.48 -8.42
C LEU A 201 27.84 18.28 -8.85
N PRO A 202 28.74 17.79 -7.98
CA PRO A 202 29.70 16.74 -8.34
C PRO A 202 29.02 15.41 -8.76
N ASP A 203 27.91 15.07 -8.14
CA ASP A 203 27.20 13.81 -8.38
C ASP A 203 25.80 14.02 -8.99
N GLN A 204 25.72 14.88 -10.02
CA GLN A 204 24.44 15.21 -10.67
C GLN A 204 23.67 13.98 -11.19
N THR A 205 24.36 12.89 -11.59
CA THR A 205 23.73 11.63 -12.03
C THR A 205 23.03 10.86 -10.89
N ARG A 206 23.24 11.28 -9.67
CA ARG A 206 22.57 10.72 -8.50
C ARG A 206 21.33 11.53 -8.09
N LEU A 207 21.16 12.71 -8.65
CA LEU A 207 19.98 13.52 -8.40
C LEU A 207 18.72 12.76 -8.80
N GLU A 208 17.68 13.01 -8.06
CA GLU A 208 16.34 12.46 -8.26
C GLU A 208 15.34 13.61 -8.22
N VAL A 209 14.40 13.59 -9.15
CA VAL A 209 13.29 14.52 -9.16
C VAL A 209 12.02 13.81 -8.70
N GLU A 210 11.21 14.50 -7.91
CA GLU A 210 9.93 14.01 -7.39
C GLU A 210 8.86 15.03 -7.65
N ASN A 211 7.68 14.58 -8.08
CA ASN A 211 6.49 15.39 -8.23
C ASN A 211 5.31 14.75 -7.54
N THR A 212 4.74 15.43 -6.54
CA THR A 212 3.48 15.00 -5.93
C THR A 212 2.34 15.81 -6.52
N GLY A 213 1.43 15.14 -7.18
CA GLY A 213 0.29 15.72 -7.89
C GLY A 213 -0.98 15.80 -7.04
N PHE A 214 -2.08 15.34 -7.61
CA PHE A 214 -3.40 15.29 -6.98
C PHE A 214 -3.63 13.95 -6.24
N PHE A 215 -3.12 12.85 -6.83
CA PHE A 215 -3.19 11.48 -6.29
C PHE A 215 -1.96 10.63 -6.64
N THR A 216 -0.92 11.20 -7.26
CA THR A 216 0.30 10.46 -7.61
C THR A 216 1.54 11.05 -6.96
N ASP A 217 2.50 10.20 -6.61
CA ASP A 217 3.86 10.54 -6.18
C ASP A 217 4.84 9.93 -7.19
N ARG A 218 5.37 10.74 -8.10
CA ARG A 218 6.16 10.30 -9.25
C ARG A 218 7.62 10.67 -9.10
N ARG A 219 8.53 9.77 -9.48
CA ARG A 219 9.98 9.97 -9.33
C ARG A 219 10.75 9.54 -10.57
N ALA A 220 11.79 10.29 -10.90
CA ALA A 220 12.72 9.96 -11.96
C ALA A 220 14.16 10.34 -11.57
N ARG A 221 15.12 9.48 -11.95
CA ARG A 221 16.53 9.75 -11.73
C ARG A 221 17.09 10.64 -12.83
N VAL A 222 17.97 11.57 -12.46
CA VAL A 222 18.73 12.37 -13.42
C VAL A 222 19.78 11.49 -14.09
N GLU A 223 19.84 11.54 -15.42
CA GLU A 223 20.90 10.91 -16.21
C GLU A 223 22.12 11.85 -16.31
N ARG A 224 21.89 13.13 -16.67
CA ARG A 224 22.90 14.19 -16.72
C ARG A 224 22.26 15.57 -16.79
N ILE A 225 23.04 16.60 -16.49
CA ILE A 225 22.66 17.99 -16.68
C ILE A 225 23.63 18.64 -17.68
N GLN A 226 23.07 19.31 -18.70
CA GLN A 226 23.85 20.00 -19.75
C GLN A 226 23.34 21.44 -19.86
N GLY A 227 24.07 22.38 -19.28
CA GLY A 227 23.63 23.78 -19.20
C GLY A 227 22.33 23.92 -18.43
N ASP A 228 21.27 24.32 -19.11
CA ASP A 228 19.92 24.46 -18.52
C ASP A 228 19.04 23.20 -18.67
N ARG A 229 19.57 22.11 -19.22
CA ARG A 229 18.81 20.89 -19.50
C ARG A 229 19.14 19.78 -18.52
N ILE A 230 18.12 19.33 -17.80
CA ILE A 230 18.18 18.14 -16.95
C ILE A 230 17.62 16.95 -17.75
N LEU A 231 18.45 16.04 -18.13
CA LEU A 231 18.07 14.81 -18.84
C LEU A 231 17.82 13.70 -17.82
N LEU A 232 16.71 13.00 -17.96
CA LEU A 232 16.26 11.99 -17.01
C LEU A 232 16.45 10.58 -17.59
N ALA A 233 16.70 9.63 -16.70
CA ALA A 233 16.89 8.23 -17.05
C ALA A 233 15.63 7.63 -17.70
N GLN A 234 15.85 6.79 -18.72
CA GLN A 234 14.78 6.10 -19.44
C GLN A 234 14.72 4.62 -19.03
N PRO A 235 13.54 3.98 -19.03
CA PRO A 235 12.23 4.48 -19.50
C PRO A 235 11.49 5.32 -18.46
N GLY A 236 12.03 5.49 -17.25
CA GLY A 236 11.37 6.14 -16.12
C GLY A 236 10.80 7.52 -16.46
N TRP A 237 11.55 8.37 -17.16
CA TRP A 237 11.02 9.68 -17.54
C TRP A 237 9.81 9.58 -18.47
N ARG A 238 9.92 8.78 -19.54
CA ARG A 238 8.79 8.58 -20.48
C ARG A 238 7.55 8.08 -19.77
N ASN A 239 7.70 7.11 -18.86
CA ASN A 239 6.60 6.58 -18.08
C ASN A 239 5.94 7.63 -17.16
N ASN A 240 6.71 8.59 -16.69
CA ASN A 240 6.23 9.69 -15.86
C ASN A 240 5.45 10.78 -16.64
N LEU A 241 5.52 10.78 -17.97
CA LEU A 241 4.83 11.76 -18.83
C LEU A 241 3.45 11.30 -19.31
N ILE A 242 3.10 10.03 -19.13
CA ILE A 242 1.83 9.45 -19.60
C ILE A 242 0.94 9.02 -18.44
N GLY A 243 -0.37 9.01 -18.70
CA GLY A 243 -1.39 8.62 -17.73
C GLY A 243 -2.22 9.80 -17.25
N TYR A 244 -2.68 9.71 -16.01
CA TYR A 244 -3.38 10.79 -15.33
C TYR A 244 -2.48 11.38 -14.26
N ASP A 245 -2.67 12.67 -13.92
CA ASP A 245 -1.86 13.34 -12.90
C ASP A 245 -0.35 13.18 -13.15
N THR A 246 0.10 13.47 -14.37
CA THR A 246 1.45 13.22 -14.84
C THR A 246 2.46 14.22 -14.30
N PHE A 247 3.74 13.90 -14.41
CA PHE A 247 4.83 14.79 -13.99
C PHE A 247 4.76 16.16 -14.68
N ALA A 248 4.51 16.19 -15.98
CA ALA A 248 4.42 17.44 -16.75
C ALA A 248 3.09 18.16 -16.57
N ARG A 249 1.99 17.42 -16.43
CA ARG A 249 0.63 17.95 -16.26
C ARG A 249 -0.09 17.33 -15.07
N PRO A 250 0.30 17.70 -13.84
CA PRO A 250 -0.43 17.26 -12.66
C PRO A 250 -1.82 17.88 -12.60
N VAL A 251 -2.80 17.14 -12.10
CA VAL A 251 -4.19 17.63 -11.90
C VAL A 251 -4.21 18.85 -10.97
N SER A 252 -3.33 18.88 -9.99
CA SER A 252 -3.17 20.02 -9.07
C SER A 252 -2.64 21.28 -9.74
N GLY A 253 -2.15 21.20 -10.99
CA GLY A 253 -1.52 22.31 -11.70
C GLY A 253 -0.32 22.85 -10.93
N ASP A 254 -0.25 24.17 -10.75
CA ASP A 254 0.85 24.83 -10.04
C ASP A 254 0.89 24.54 -8.52
N ARG A 255 -0.14 23.90 -7.97
CA ARG A 255 -0.17 23.44 -6.57
C ARG A 255 0.53 22.09 -6.37
N ALA A 256 0.87 21.38 -7.45
CA ALA A 256 1.70 20.20 -7.37
C ALA A 256 3.08 20.56 -6.82
N ARG A 257 3.61 19.73 -5.92
CA ARG A 257 4.90 20.00 -5.28
C ARG A 257 6.00 19.27 -6.04
N PHE A 258 7.09 19.99 -6.28
CA PHE A 258 8.25 19.50 -7.02
C PHE A 258 9.49 19.53 -6.14
N PHE A 259 10.20 18.41 -6.08
CA PHE A 259 11.40 18.28 -5.26
C PHE A 259 12.58 17.82 -6.12
N ILE A 260 13.77 18.26 -5.73
CA ILE A 260 15.05 17.78 -6.26
C ILE A 260 15.86 17.29 -5.07
N GLY A 261 16.30 16.04 -5.12
CA GLY A 261 16.94 15.39 -3.98
C GLY A 261 18.18 14.60 -4.32
N ASN A 262 18.74 13.97 -3.27
CA ASN A 262 19.89 13.09 -3.32
C ASN A 262 21.21 13.78 -3.64
N ALA A 263 21.49 14.92 -3.00
CA ALA A 263 22.80 15.56 -3.01
C ALA A 263 23.22 16.01 -1.60
N LEU A 264 24.53 16.00 -1.33
CA LEU A 264 25.10 16.48 -0.07
C LEU A 264 24.78 17.98 0.18
N ALA A 265 24.68 18.76 -0.90
CA ALA A 265 24.31 20.17 -0.85
C ALA A 265 22.91 20.41 -0.22
N PHE A 266 22.04 19.40 -0.24
CA PHE A 266 20.68 19.47 0.29
C PHE A 266 20.55 18.93 1.73
N VAL A 267 21.63 18.49 2.36
CA VAL A 267 21.66 18.18 3.79
C VAL A 267 21.66 19.51 4.55
N ARG A 268 20.47 19.99 4.96
CA ARG A 268 20.27 21.35 5.52
C ARG A 268 19.57 21.35 6.88
N ALA A 269 18.58 20.50 7.07
CA ALA A 269 17.79 20.42 8.28
C ALA A 269 18.14 19.19 9.13
N GLY A 270 17.91 19.28 10.44
CA GLY A 270 18.07 18.12 11.33
C GLY A 270 17.27 16.91 10.85
N GLY A 271 17.92 15.76 10.80
CA GLY A 271 17.36 14.54 10.24
C GLY A 271 17.64 14.31 8.76
N ASP A 272 18.27 15.25 8.05
CA ASP A 272 18.68 15.04 6.66
C ASP A 272 19.90 14.16 6.56
N TRP A 273 19.90 13.29 5.55
CA TRP A 273 21.04 12.41 5.26
C TRP A 273 21.29 12.27 3.76
N TRP A 274 22.52 11.91 3.43
CA TRP A 274 22.96 11.59 2.09
C TRP A 274 24.05 10.52 2.11
N ALA A 275 24.03 9.60 1.17
CA ALA A 275 25.07 8.59 1.01
C ALA A 275 25.92 8.86 -0.22
N ASP A 276 27.24 8.60 -0.10
CA ASP A 276 28.18 8.52 -1.20
C ASP A 276 28.63 7.05 -1.37
N PRO A 277 27.99 6.29 -2.26
CA PRO A 277 28.37 4.89 -2.48
C PRO A 277 29.76 4.71 -3.05
N ALA A 278 30.25 5.68 -3.85
CA ALA A 278 31.57 5.59 -4.48
C ALA A 278 32.69 5.66 -3.42
N GLN A 279 32.54 6.56 -2.46
CA GLN A 279 33.47 6.71 -1.35
C GLN A 279 33.14 5.80 -0.14
N GLY A 280 31.93 5.22 -0.11
CA GLY A 280 31.45 4.45 1.03
C GLY A 280 31.24 5.32 2.26
N LYS A 281 30.55 6.45 2.11
CA LYS A 281 30.29 7.41 3.19
C LYS A 281 28.80 7.68 3.35
N LEU A 282 28.37 7.83 4.60
CA LEU A 282 27.01 8.24 4.97
C LEU A 282 27.11 9.53 5.77
N TYR A 283 26.48 10.58 5.27
CA TYR A 283 26.41 11.89 5.90
C TYR A 283 25.05 12.09 6.54
N TYR A 284 25.05 12.65 7.73
CA TYR A 284 23.84 12.91 8.50
C TYR A 284 23.95 14.24 9.25
N LYS A 285 22.87 15.00 9.28
CA LYS A 285 22.73 16.15 10.16
C LYS A 285 21.84 15.79 11.34
N PRO A 286 22.33 15.81 12.58
CA PRO A 286 21.55 15.45 13.75
C PRO A 286 20.32 16.35 13.92
N ARG A 287 19.26 15.78 14.45
CA ARG A 287 18.11 16.54 14.94
C ARG A 287 18.47 17.20 16.26
N ASP A 288 17.71 18.21 16.65
CA ASP A 288 17.90 18.87 17.93
C ASP A 288 17.85 17.83 19.08
N GLY A 289 18.89 17.86 19.92
CA GLY A 289 19.04 16.95 21.05
C GLY A 289 19.63 15.56 20.71
N GLU A 290 19.89 15.23 19.44
CA GLU A 290 20.57 13.99 19.07
C GLU A 290 22.09 14.10 19.31
N ILE A 291 22.65 13.13 20.02
CA ILE A 291 24.09 13.04 20.28
C ILE A 291 24.64 11.86 19.47
N MET A 292 25.41 12.15 18.42
CA MET A 292 25.88 11.14 17.47
C MET A 292 26.71 10.02 18.11
N ALA A 293 27.44 10.30 19.16
CA ALA A 293 28.24 9.31 19.90
C ALA A 293 27.38 8.18 20.53
N SER A 294 26.11 8.47 20.84
CA SER A 294 25.16 7.52 21.44
C SER A 294 23.98 7.16 20.53
N SER A 295 23.87 7.80 19.36
CA SER A 295 22.78 7.57 18.44
C SER A 295 22.87 6.19 17.78
N GLN A 296 21.73 5.50 17.74
CA GLN A 296 21.59 4.25 17.01
C GLN A 296 21.19 4.56 15.56
N VAL A 297 22.07 4.26 14.62
CA VAL A 297 21.81 4.43 13.19
C VAL A 297 21.78 3.07 12.53
N VAL A 298 20.68 2.78 11.82
CA VAL A 298 20.50 1.52 11.09
C VAL A 298 20.31 1.81 9.61
N MET A 299 21.14 1.17 8.79
CA MET A 299 21.07 1.21 7.33
C MET A 299 20.56 -0.13 6.80
N PRO A 300 19.44 -0.18 6.07
CA PRO A 300 18.93 -1.40 5.44
C PRO A 300 19.90 -1.96 4.39
N ARG A 301 19.94 -3.27 4.30
CA ARG A 301 20.70 -4.03 3.31
C ARG A 301 19.81 -4.92 2.42
N LEU A 302 18.57 -5.13 2.83
CA LEU A 302 17.60 -6.00 2.15
C LEU A 302 16.37 -5.20 1.70
N GLU A 303 15.79 -5.63 0.59
CA GLU A 303 14.49 -5.14 0.12
C GLU A 303 13.33 -5.99 0.66
N ALA A 304 13.57 -7.25 1.00
CA ALA A 304 12.57 -8.12 1.62
C ALA A 304 13.17 -8.88 2.80
N LEU A 305 12.36 -9.16 3.81
CA LEU A 305 12.73 -9.93 5.00
C LEU A 305 12.23 -11.36 4.93
N VAL A 306 10.95 -11.51 4.57
CA VAL A 306 10.27 -12.80 4.54
C VAL A 306 9.51 -12.96 3.24
N SER A 307 9.63 -14.13 2.63
CA SER A 307 8.81 -14.56 1.50
C SER A 307 8.18 -15.89 1.83
N ILE A 308 6.85 -15.92 1.92
CA ILE A 308 6.04 -17.13 2.07
C ILE A 308 5.46 -17.39 0.70
N ALA A 309 6.05 -18.35 -0.03
CA ALA A 309 5.73 -18.56 -1.44
C ALA A 309 5.57 -20.05 -1.75
N GLY A 310 4.32 -20.47 -1.97
CA GLY A 310 3.97 -21.76 -2.53
C GLY A 310 4.00 -21.79 -4.06
N ARG A 311 3.23 -22.69 -4.62
CA ARG A 311 2.98 -22.82 -6.05
C ARG A 311 1.48 -23.00 -6.28
N PRO A 312 0.94 -22.67 -7.45
CA PRO A 312 -0.44 -22.99 -7.80
C PRO A 312 -0.75 -24.49 -7.56
N GLY A 313 -1.81 -24.78 -6.80
CA GLY A 313 -2.16 -26.14 -6.35
C GLY A 313 -1.36 -26.68 -5.16
N GLN A 314 -0.29 -26.04 -4.77
CA GLN A 314 0.57 -26.42 -3.65
C GLN A 314 0.93 -25.20 -2.78
N PRO A 315 -0.05 -24.55 -2.14
CA PRO A 315 0.22 -23.40 -1.28
C PRO A 315 0.97 -23.80 0.00
N VAL A 316 1.76 -22.87 0.55
CA VAL A 316 2.27 -22.98 1.93
C VAL A 316 1.08 -22.96 2.88
N ARG A 317 1.04 -23.83 3.88
CA ARG A 317 -0.12 -23.96 4.77
C ARG A 317 0.24 -23.91 6.23
N ASP A 318 -0.72 -23.51 7.06
CA ASP A 318 -0.67 -23.67 8.50
C ASP A 318 0.61 -23.11 9.12
N LEU A 319 0.93 -21.83 8.78
CA LEU A 319 2.10 -21.12 9.24
C LEU A 319 1.68 -19.89 10.06
N GLN A 320 2.24 -19.75 11.27
CA GLN A 320 1.88 -18.67 12.19
C GLN A 320 3.12 -17.93 12.66
N PHE A 321 3.00 -16.61 12.79
CA PHE A 321 3.99 -15.72 13.42
C PHE A 321 3.32 -14.97 14.56
N ALA A 322 3.84 -15.11 15.79
CA ALA A 322 3.26 -14.51 16.98
C ALA A 322 4.29 -13.71 17.78
N GLY A 323 4.04 -12.43 17.98
CA GLY A 323 4.94 -11.55 18.75
C GLY A 323 6.28 -11.27 18.06
N VAL A 324 6.39 -11.51 16.75
CA VAL A 324 7.63 -11.33 15.97
C VAL A 324 7.67 -9.95 15.34
N GLY A 325 8.78 -9.25 15.47
CA GLY A 325 9.06 -7.98 14.83
C GLY A 325 9.73 -8.14 13.45
N PHE A 326 9.37 -7.28 12.49
CA PHE A 326 9.96 -7.19 11.15
C PHE A 326 10.42 -5.75 10.92
N ALA A 327 11.72 -5.55 10.66
CA ALA A 327 12.26 -4.20 10.57
C ALA A 327 13.42 -4.04 9.57
N HIS A 328 13.62 -2.79 9.12
CA HIS A 328 14.78 -2.30 8.38
C HIS A 328 14.92 -2.92 6.99
N THR A 329 14.09 -2.46 6.06
CA THR A 329 14.23 -2.72 4.62
C THR A 329 14.37 -1.42 3.84
N SER A 330 14.74 -1.50 2.56
CA SER A 330 14.83 -0.34 1.66
C SER A 330 14.55 -0.77 0.23
N TRP A 331 13.44 -0.34 -0.34
CA TRP A 331 13.16 -0.61 -1.75
C TRP A 331 13.92 0.33 -2.66
N LEU A 332 14.71 -0.22 -3.59
CA LEU A 332 15.63 0.52 -4.45
C LEU A 332 15.06 0.88 -5.82
N GLY A 333 13.86 0.41 -6.16
CA GLY A 333 13.22 0.62 -7.46
C GLY A 333 13.32 2.05 -8.00
N PRO A 334 12.92 3.10 -7.25
CA PRO A 334 12.97 4.48 -7.73
C PRO A 334 14.38 5.04 -8.03
N SER A 335 15.44 4.44 -7.47
CA SER A 335 16.83 4.82 -7.79
C SER A 335 17.34 4.21 -9.10
N SER A 336 16.58 3.31 -9.70
CA SER A 336 16.91 2.70 -10.99
C SER A 336 16.53 3.61 -12.16
N ALA A 337 16.86 3.18 -13.39
CA ALA A 337 16.42 3.85 -14.62
C ALA A 337 14.89 3.79 -14.84
N GLU A 338 14.20 2.84 -14.21
CA GLU A 338 12.74 2.72 -14.23
C GLU A 338 12.05 3.85 -13.46
N GLY A 339 12.71 4.44 -12.47
CA GLY A 339 12.10 5.44 -11.60
C GLY A 339 10.88 4.91 -10.85
N TYR A 340 9.90 5.78 -10.64
CA TYR A 340 8.61 5.42 -10.03
C TYR A 340 7.50 6.24 -10.67
N ALA A 341 6.91 5.71 -11.72
CA ALA A 341 5.78 6.32 -12.41
C ALA A 341 4.46 5.85 -11.77
N SER A 342 4.22 6.32 -10.54
CA SER A 342 3.05 5.98 -9.73
C SER A 342 1.74 6.24 -10.47
N GLN A 343 0.77 5.32 -10.28
CA GLN A 343 -0.59 5.43 -10.80
C GLN A 343 -1.63 5.47 -9.69
N GLN A 344 -1.23 5.53 -8.45
CA GLN A 344 -1.99 5.52 -7.21
C GLN A 344 -1.73 4.26 -6.38
N SER A 345 -1.78 4.40 -5.07
CA SER A 345 -1.75 3.31 -4.06
C SER A 345 -0.70 2.22 -4.30
N GLY A 346 0.50 2.62 -4.76
CA GLY A 346 1.65 1.71 -4.93
C GLY A 346 1.70 0.95 -6.26
N ALA A 347 0.76 1.15 -7.16
CA ALA A 347 0.88 0.64 -8.54
C ALA A 347 1.64 1.64 -9.43
N PHE A 348 2.49 1.14 -10.32
CA PHE A 348 3.33 1.98 -11.17
C PHE A 348 3.60 1.35 -12.54
N LEU A 349 3.88 2.21 -13.52
CA LEU A 349 4.35 1.80 -14.84
C LEU A 349 5.82 1.37 -14.77
N SER A 350 6.13 0.28 -15.43
CA SER A 350 7.48 -0.27 -15.54
C SER A 350 7.75 -0.76 -16.97
N GLY A 351 9.01 -0.75 -17.39
CA GLY A 351 9.40 -1.16 -18.72
C GLY A 351 9.08 -0.13 -19.81
N GLN A 352 9.27 -0.53 -21.07
CA GLN A 352 8.98 0.31 -22.22
C GLN A 352 7.52 0.17 -22.64
N VAL A 353 6.83 1.31 -22.75
CA VAL A 353 5.44 1.36 -23.24
C VAL A 353 5.43 1.24 -24.77
N PRO A 354 4.76 0.23 -25.33
CA PRO A 354 4.60 0.09 -26.78
C PRO A 354 3.83 1.28 -27.39
N ASN A 355 4.15 1.59 -28.65
CA ASN A 355 3.46 2.63 -29.41
C ASN A 355 3.38 3.98 -28.67
N TYR A 356 4.46 4.35 -28.04
CA TYR A 356 4.57 5.57 -27.25
C TYR A 356 4.30 6.80 -28.12
N PRO A 357 3.44 7.75 -27.69
CA PRO A 357 3.07 8.90 -28.50
C PRO A 357 4.25 9.84 -28.77
N SER A 358 4.25 10.48 -29.95
CA SER A 358 5.30 11.43 -30.34
C SER A 358 5.30 12.71 -29.49
N ASP A 359 4.14 13.11 -28.99
CA ASP A 359 3.97 14.22 -28.05
C ASP A 359 3.19 13.73 -26.81
N PRO A 360 3.86 13.08 -25.87
CA PRO A 360 3.20 12.45 -24.72
C PRO A 360 2.51 13.46 -23.81
N ILE A 361 3.05 14.68 -23.71
CA ILE A 361 2.50 15.71 -22.83
C ILE A 361 1.17 16.24 -23.38
N ARG A 362 1.05 16.39 -24.70
CA ARG A 362 -0.20 16.79 -25.32
C ARG A 362 -1.19 15.65 -25.41
N ASP A 363 -0.72 14.47 -25.84
CA ASP A 363 -1.59 13.41 -26.33
C ASP A 363 -1.92 12.36 -25.25
N CYS A 364 -1.18 12.32 -24.11
CA CYS A 364 -1.31 11.24 -23.14
C CYS A 364 -1.32 11.67 -21.66
N SER A 365 -1.42 12.97 -21.35
CA SER A 365 -1.48 13.44 -19.96
C SER A 365 -2.86 13.28 -19.30
N TRP A 366 -3.84 12.82 -20.06
CA TRP A 366 -5.20 12.49 -19.61
C TRP A 366 -5.62 11.10 -20.08
N GLY A 367 -4.65 10.18 -20.04
CA GLY A 367 -4.80 8.85 -20.60
C GLY A 367 -4.64 8.85 -22.13
N CYS A 368 -4.23 7.73 -22.67
CA CYS A 368 -4.17 7.47 -24.10
C CYS A 368 -4.08 5.96 -24.33
N TRP A 369 -4.20 5.56 -25.59
CA TRP A 369 -4.13 4.15 -25.99
C TRP A 369 -2.88 3.44 -25.46
N ALA A 370 -1.70 4.05 -25.57
CA ALA A 370 -0.45 3.45 -25.10
C ALA A 370 -0.44 3.24 -23.58
N PHE A 371 -0.99 4.17 -22.82
CA PHE A 371 -1.10 4.07 -21.37
C PHE A 371 -2.16 3.05 -20.92
N GLU A 372 -3.36 3.15 -21.47
CA GLU A 372 -4.47 2.28 -21.06
C GLU A 372 -4.25 0.83 -21.45
N GLY A 373 -3.58 0.57 -22.59
CA GLY A 373 -3.19 -0.77 -23.01
C GLY A 373 -2.18 -1.44 -22.09
N MET A 374 -1.51 -0.67 -21.19
CA MET A 374 -0.56 -1.19 -20.22
C MET A 374 -1.18 -1.50 -18.85
N ARG A 375 -2.46 -1.18 -18.59
CA ARG A 375 -3.08 -1.35 -17.27
C ARG A 375 -2.85 -2.73 -16.64
N ASN A 376 -2.92 -3.77 -17.43
CA ASN A 376 -2.74 -5.14 -16.98
C ASN A 376 -1.25 -5.55 -16.80
N GLN A 377 -0.33 -4.65 -17.11
CA GLN A 377 1.10 -4.84 -16.96
C GLN A 377 1.72 -3.92 -15.90
N TRP A 378 0.89 -3.13 -15.22
CA TRP A 378 1.37 -2.32 -14.11
C TRP A 378 1.93 -3.21 -13.01
N ARG A 379 2.98 -2.73 -12.38
CA ARG A 379 3.61 -3.40 -11.25
C ARG A 379 3.13 -2.79 -9.96
N GLN A 380 3.16 -3.59 -8.91
CA GLN A 380 2.93 -3.13 -7.55
C GLN A 380 4.27 -3.04 -6.80
N GLN A 381 4.35 -2.12 -5.85
CA GLN A 381 5.51 -2.05 -4.98
C GLN A 381 5.65 -3.36 -4.20
N PRO A 382 6.87 -3.96 -4.14
CA PRO A 382 7.08 -5.18 -3.37
C PRO A 382 6.94 -4.90 -1.88
N ALA A 383 6.46 -5.86 -1.11
CA ALA A 383 6.36 -5.76 0.33
C ALA A 383 7.62 -6.32 1.04
N ALA A 384 7.88 -5.84 2.25
CA ALA A 384 8.97 -6.35 3.09
C ALA A 384 8.72 -7.79 3.55
N VAL A 385 7.44 -8.12 3.82
CA VAL A 385 6.96 -9.48 4.09
C VAL A 385 5.91 -9.82 3.04
N GLN A 386 6.11 -10.88 2.27
CA GLN A 386 5.22 -11.27 1.18
C GLN A 386 4.61 -12.64 1.41
N VAL A 387 3.30 -12.76 1.17
CA VAL A 387 2.51 -14.00 1.26
C VAL A 387 1.89 -14.26 -0.11
N ALA A 388 2.31 -15.32 -0.78
CA ALA A 388 1.87 -15.68 -2.11
C ALA A 388 1.64 -17.18 -2.22
N ALA A 389 0.57 -17.62 -2.87
CA ALA A 389 0.17 -19.01 -2.95
C ALA A 389 0.26 -19.70 -1.56
N ALA A 390 -0.53 -19.19 -0.62
CA ALA A 390 -0.49 -19.61 0.78
C ALA A 390 -1.91 -19.73 1.37
N ALA A 391 -2.06 -20.57 2.39
CA ALA A 391 -3.36 -20.78 3.03
C ALA A 391 -3.21 -20.99 4.54
N ARG A 392 -4.09 -20.37 5.33
CA ARG A 392 -4.08 -20.41 6.80
C ARG A 392 -2.75 -19.92 7.37
N VAL A 393 -2.40 -18.68 6.98
CA VAL A 393 -1.24 -17.95 7.52
C VAL A 393 -1.74 -16.91 8.52
N VAL A 394 -1.11 -16.83 9.67
CA VAL A 394 -1.51 -15.91 10.75
C VAL A 394 -0.33 -15.03 11.17
N PHE A 395 -0.55 -13.73 11.25
CA PHE A 395 0.32 -12.77 11.92
C PHE A 395 -0.43 -12.23 13.14
N GLU A 396 0.04 -12.58 14.32
CA GLU A 396 -0.60 -12.26 15.60
C GLU A 396 0.36 -11.51 16.52
N ASP A 397 -0.10 -10.40 17.10
CA ASP A 397 0.73 -9.58 18.00
C ASP A 397 2.09 -9.21 17.39
N ALA A 398 2.19 -9.15 16.06
CA ALA A 398 3.40 -8.86 15.32
C ALA A 398 3.68 -7.35 15.25
N GLU A 399 4.95 -6.97 15.08
CA GLU A 399 5.33 -5.59 14.86
C GLU A 399 6.00 -5.43 13.48
N PHE A 400 5.46 -4.56 12.65
CA PHE A 400 6.03 -4.14 11.38
C PHE A 400 6.49 -2.69 11.52
N ALA A 401 7.79 -2.46 11.60
CA ALA A 401 8.33 -1.14 11.86
C ALA A 401 9.59 -0.86 11.03
N HIS A 402 9.81 0.41 10.72
CA HIS A 402 11.04 0.84 10.03
C HIS A 402 11.25 0.11 8.70
N LEU A 403 10.21 -0.01 7.88
CA LEU A 403 10.27 -0.68 6.58
C LEU A 403 10.27 0.34 5.44
N GLY A 404 11.09 0.10 4.44
CA GLY A 404 11.36 1.02 3.33
C GLY A 404 10.34 0.99 2.20
N GLN A 405 9.25 0.24 2.35
CA GLN A 405 8.17 0.05 1.39
C GLN A 405 6.91 -0.45 2.09
N ILE A 406 5.95 -1.01 1.34
CA ILE A 406 4.80 -1.73 1.89
C ILE A 406 5.28 -2.80 2.88
N ALA A 407 4.68 -2.85 4.06
CA ALA A 407 5.13 -3.76 5.09
C ALA A 407 4.71 -5.21 4.82
N LEU A 408 3.43 -5.45 4.55
CA LEU A 408 2.88 -6.79 4.32
C LEU A 408 2.07 -6.85 3.02
N GLY A 409 2.47 -7.73 2.10
CA GLY A 409 1.74 -8.05 0.87
C GLY A 409 1.08 -9.43 0.99
N ILE A 410 -0.19 -9.53 0.63
CA ILE A 410 -1.00 -10.76 0.72
C ILE A 410 -1.64 -11.04 -0.64
N GLY A 411 -1.28 -12.17 -1.26
CA GLY A 411 -1.76 -12.53 -2.59
C GLY A 411 -1.18 -11.65 -3.70
N ASN A 412 -0.10 -10.95 -3.39
CA ASN A 412 0.66 -10.15 -4.33
C ASN A 412 2.15 -10.38 -4.07
N ASP A 413 2.87 -10.72 -5.12
CA ASP A 413 4.32 -10.81 -5.16
C ASP A 413 4.77 -10.11 -6.44
N ALA A 414 5.66 -9.13 -6.33
CA ALA A 414 6.12 -8.35 -7.49
C ALA A 414 6.76 -9.23 -8.58
N GLY A 415 7.33 -10.39 -8.20
CA GLY A 415 7.83 -11.40 -9.13
C GLY A 415 6.75 -12.33 -9.68
N ALA A 416 5.59 -12.41 -9.01
CA ALA A 416 4.53 -13.37 -9.29
C ALA A 416 3.35 -12.75 -10.08
N ASN A 417 3.19 -11.43 -10.09
CA ASN A 417 2.07 -10.76 -10.79
C ASN A 417 1.95 -11.12 -12.28
N LEU A 418 3.06 -11.44 -12.93
CA LEU A 418 3.08 -11.86 -14.34
C LEU A 418 2.99 -13.38 -14.52
N SER A 419 3.23 -14.15 -13.47
CA SER A 419 3.27 -15.61 -13.51
C SER A 419 2.05 -16.29 -12.87
N GLY A 420 1.17 -15.53 -12.20
CA GLY A 420 0.07 -16.04 -11.40
C GLY A 420 0.50 -16.76 -10.11
N ALA A 421 1.81 -16.74 -9.76
CA ALA A 421 2.31 -17.47 -8.59
C ALA A 421 1.91 -16.83 -7.25
N GLY A 422 1.52 -15.55 -7.25
CA GLY A 422 0.95 -14.86 -6.08
C GLY A 422 -0.50 -15.21 -5.78
N LEU A 423 -1.22 -15.78 -6.72
CA LEU A 423 -2.62 -16.17 -6.57
C LEU A 423 -2.79 -17.45 -5.71
N GLU A 424 -4.03 -17.83 -5.44
CA GLU A 424 -4.38 -18.94 -4.54
C GLU A 424 -4.03 -18.66 -3.07
N THR A 425 -3.94 -17.38 -2.69
CA THR A 425 -3.74 -16.99 -1.30
C THR A 425 -5.08 -16.86 -0.59
N ARG A 426 -5.25 -17.60 0.51
CA ARG A 426 -6.54 -17.63 1.23
C ARG A 426 -6.38 -17.86 2.73
N SER A 427 -7.39 -17.43 3.48
CA SER A 427 -7.44 -17.61 4.93
C SER A 427 -6.19 -17.06 5.60
N VAL A 428 -5.86 -15.79 5.30
CA VAL A 428 -4.76 -15.06 5.96
C VAL A 428 -5.35 -14.13 7.01
N GLU A 429 -4.82 -14.19 8.20
CA GLU A 429 -5.26 -13.33 9.30
C GLU A 429 -4.11 -12.47 9.83
N VAL A 430 -4.39 -11.17 9.97
CA VAL A 430 -3.50 -10.18 10.60
C VAL A 430 -4.24 -9.60 11.79
N VAL A 431 -3.78 -9.94 12.99
CA VAL A 431 -4.54 -9.63 14.21
C VAL A 431 -3.67 -9.03 15.30
N ARG A 432 -4.16 -8.00 15.98
CA ARG A 432 -3.52 -7.30 17.12
C ARG A 432 -2.08 -6.90 16.83
N SER A 433 -1.78 -6.68 15.54
CA SER A 433 -0.44 -6.33 15.09
C SER A 433 -0.28 -4.81 15.00
N ARG A 434 0.95 -4.35 15.07
CA ARG A 434 1.30 -2.93 15.02
C ARG A 434 2.11 -2.63 13.77
N PHE A 435 1.71 -1.59 13.05
CA PHE A 435 2.40 -1.06 11.88
C PHE A 435 2.79 0.38 12.16
N ARG A 436 4.07 0.72 12.08
CA ARG A 436 4.53 2.08 12.38
C ARG A 436 5.82 2.45 11.67
N ASP A 437 5.98 3.75 11.40
CA ASP A 437 7.20 4.33 10.81
C ASP A 437 7.60 3.62 9.50
N LEU A 438 6.65 3.56 8.55
CA LEU A 438 6.78 2.89 7.27
C LEU A 438 6.97 3.89 6.13
N ALA A 439 7.86 3.58 5.19
CA ALA A 439 8.03 4.39 3.99
C ALA A 439 6.85 4.24 2.99
N GLY A 440 6.23 3.08 2.95
CA GLY A 440 5.01 2.78 2.17
C GLY A 440 3.82 2.41 3.04
N GLY A 441 2.76 1.85 2.44
CA GLY A 441 1.57 1.40 3.13
C GLY A 441 1.81 0.23 4.09
N ALA A 442 0.84 -0.05 4.95
CA ALA A 442 0.96 -1.14 5.91
C ALA A 442 0.62 -2.50 5.31
N ILE A 443 -0.57 -2.64 4.72
CA ILE A 443 -1.06 -3.93 4.23
C ILE A 443 -1.63 -3.74 2.83
N MET A 444 -1.18 -4.59 1.89
CA MET A 444 -1.72 -4.66 0.54
C MET A 444 -2.22 -6.08 0.25
N VAL A 445 -3.47 -6.20 -0.18
CA VAL A 445 -4.14 -7.47 -0.49
C VAL A 445 -4.52 -7.51 -1.96
N GLY A 446 -4.27 -8.64 -2.62
CA GLY A 446 -4.61 -8.86 -4.02
C GLY A 446 -3.58 -8.31 -5.00
N GLY A 447 -3.90 -8.40 -6.27
CA GLY A 447 -3.09 -7.95 -7.39
C GLY A 447 -3.87 -7.05 -8.32
N VAL A 448 -3.21 -6.48 -9.34
CA VAL A 448 -3.81 -5.57 -10.34
C VAL A 448 -3.80 -6.15 -11.76
N SER A 449 -3.29 -7.36 -11.95
CA SER A 449 -3.19 -8.03 -13.24
C SER A 449 -4.45 -8.87 -13.57
N PRO A 450 -4.63 -9.32 -14.81
CA PRO A 450 -5.79 -10.12 -15.23
C PRO A 450 -6.03 -11.37 -14.42
N ASP A 451 -5.00 -12.06 -13.99
CA ASP A 451 -5.08 -13.27 -13.17
C ASP A 451 -5.50 -12.99 -11.71
N ALA A 452 -5.46 -11.73 -11.27
CA ALA A 452 -6.07 -11.32 -10.01
C ALA A 452 -7.57 -11.11 -10.14
N HIS A 453 -8.04 -10.38 -11.19
CA HIS A 453 -9.47 -10.07 -11.35
C HIS A 453 -10.28 -11.12 -12.10
N HIS A 454 -9.67 -11.87 -13.02
CA HIS A 454 -10.29 -12.98 -13.75
C HIS A 454 -9.31 -14.15 -13.84
N PRO A 455 -9.05 -14.86 -12.72
CA PRO A 455 -8.14 -15.99 -12.73
C PRO A 455 -8.68 -17.12 -13.61
N ALA A 456 -7.78 -17.91 -14.17
CA ALA A 456 -8.15 -19.04 -15.02
C ALA A 456 -8.99 -20.10 -14.28
N ARG A 457 -8.85 -20.17 -12.95
CA ARG A 457 -9.60 -21.07 -12.08
C ARG A 457 -10.03 -20.33 -10.81
N PRO A 458 -11.28 -20.51 -10.33
CA PRO A 458 -11.79 -19.86 -9.13
C PRO A 458 -10.92 -20.05 -7.87
N GLU A 459 -10.25 -21.18 -7.75
CA GLU A 459 -9.37 -21.50 -6.61
C GLU A 459 -8.15 -20.58 -6.54
N GLN A 460 -7.77 -19.95 -7.65
CA GLN A 460 -6.64 -19.02 -7.74
C GLN A 460 -6.97 -17.63 -7.19
N ALA A 461 -8.22 -17.33 -6.94
CA ALA A 461 -8.62 -16.04 -6.37
C ALA A 461 -8.02 -15.85 -4.96
N VAL A 462 -7.59 -14.62 -4.68
CA VAL A 462 -7.25 -14.20 -3.32
C VAL A 462 -8.55 -14.05 -2.53
N ARG A 463 -8.66 -14.69 -1.35
CA ARG A 463 -9.92 -14.69 -0.59
C ARG A 463 -9.79 -15.02 0.89
N ASP A 464 -10.83 -14.69 1.64
CA ASP A 464 -10.94 -14.99 3.06
C ASP A 464 -9.79 -14.34 3.85
N ILE A 465 -9.60 -13.03 3.68
CA ILE A 465 -8.54 -12.27 4.34
C ILE A 465 -9.13 -11.47 5.51
N ILE A 466 -8.57 -11.64 6.70
CA ILE A 466 -9.02 -10.95 7.91
C ILE A 466 -7.92 -10.01 8.43
N ILE A 467 -8.24 -8.73 8.54
CA ILE A 467 -7.39 -7.69 9.10
C ILE A 467 -8.13 -7.08 10.27
N ARG A 468 -7.76 -7.43 11.52
CA ARG A 468 -8.55 -7.01 12.68
C ARG A 468 -7.72 -6.62 13.89
N ASP A 469 -8.26 -5.68 14.64
CA ASP A 469 -7.71 -5.26 15.93
C ASP A 469 -6.25 -4.76 15.83
N ASN A 470 -5.83 -4.24 14.67
CA ASN A 470 -4.48 -3.73 14.44
C ASN A 470 -4.39 -2.22 14.71
N THR A 471 -3.20 -1.75 15.06
CA THR A 471 -2.86 -0.33 15.11
C THR A 471 -1.91 0.01 13.98
N ILE A 472 -2.33 0.92 13.09
CA ILE A 472 -1.59 1.34 11.91
C ILE A 472 -1.39 2.86 12.00
N GLN A 473 -0.13 3.30 12.15
CA GLN A 473 0.18 4.70 12.38
C GLN A 473 1.51 5.12 11.76
N GLY A 474 1.59 6.32 11.17
CA GLY A 474 2.83 6.85 10.61
C GLY A 474 3.32 6.01 9.43
N VAL A 475 2.43 5.73 8.49
CA VAL A 475 2.71 4.94 7.28
C VAL A 475 2.77 5.82 6.05
N SER A 476 3.25 5.29 4.92
CA SER A 476 3.36 5.99 3.63
C SER A 476 4.18 7.28 3.68
N GLN A 477 5.20 7.33 4.55
CA GLN A 477 5.96 8.56 4.81
C GLN A 477 6.85 9.00 3.63
N VAL A 478 7.21 8.06 2.76
CA VAL A 478 8.05 8.31 1.57
C VAL A 478 7.24 8.15 0.28
N TYR A 479 6.49 7.07 0.15
CA TYR A 479 5.57 6.83 -0.97
C TYR A 479 4.19 7.28 -0.53
N ARG A 480 3.96 8.60 -0.63
CA ARG A 480 2.88 9.29 0.07
C ARG A 480 1.50 9.04 -0.52
N GLU A 481 1.41 8.55 -1.75
CA GLU A 481 0.16 8.23 -2.45
C GLU A 481 -0.39 6.84 -2.08
N GLN A 482 0.27 6.13 -1.17
CA GLN A 482 -0.17 4.80 -0.77
C GLN A 482 -1.16 4.87 0.40
N ALA A 483 -2.25 4.13 0.26
CA ALA A 483 -3.18 3.91 1.36
C ALA A 483 -2.53 3.11 2.49
N ALA A 484 -3.02 3.28 3.72
CA ALA A 484 -2.54 2.49 4.84
C ALA A 484 -2.93 1.01 4.70
N ILE A 485 -4.15 0.71 4.26
CA ILE A 485 -4.62 -0.61 3.87
C ILE A 485 -5.18 -0.51 2.45
N LEU A 486 -4.70 -1.37 1.54
CA LEU A 486 -5.23 -1.51 0.19
C LEU A 486 -5.71 -2.94 -0.06
N VAL A 487 -6.95 -3.09 -0.48
CA VAL A 487 -7.52 -4.34 -1.00
C VAL A 487 -7.89 -4.14 -2.45
N THR A 488 -7.22 -4.82 -3.38
CA THR A 488 -7.53 -4.73 -4.81
C THR A 488 -8.56 -5.78 -5.20
N TYR A 489 -8.22 -6.75 -6.03
CA TYR A 489 -9.09 -7.85 -6.43
C TYR A 489 -8.97 -9.02 -5.44
N ALA A 490 -9.88 -9.08 -4.49
CA ALA A 490 -9.99 -10.16 -3.52
C ALA A 490 -11.45 -10.41 -3.15
N SER A 491 -11.78 -11.62 -2.71
CA SER A 491 -13.11 -11.97 -2.24
C SER A 491 -13.14 -12.13 -0.72
N ALA A 492 -14.21 -11.69 -0.07
CA ALA A 492 -14.40 -11.84 1.37
C ALA A 492 -13.21 -11.29 2.18
N ALA A 493 -12.77 -10.07 1.86
CA ALA A 493 -11.82 -9.33 2.67
C ALA A 493 -12.57 -8.64 3.83
N VAL A 494 -12.12 -8.86 5.06
CA VAL A 494 -12.78 -8.40 6.28
C VAL A 494 -11.82 -7.52 7.08
N ILE A 495 -12.12 -6.23 7.21
CA ILE A 495 -11.31 -5.21 7.87
C ILE A 495 -12.09 -4.72 9.10
N LEU A 496 -11.73 -5.22 10.28
CA LEU A 496 -12.50 -5.04 11.50
C LEU A 496 -11.72 -4.37 12.62
N HIS A 497 -12.31 -3.40 13.27
CA HIS A 497 -11.80 -2.84 14.53
C HIS A 497 -10.32 -2.46 14.49
N ASN A 498 -9.84 -1.95 13.35
CA ASN A 498 -8.49 -1.40 13.28
C ASN A 498 -8.50 0.09 13.67
N GLU A 499 -7.38 0.57 14.18
CA GLU A 499 -7.07 1.99 14.27
C GLU A 499 -6.09 2.35 13.16
N VAL A 500 -6.49 3.27 12.26
CA VAL A 500 -5.69 3.75 11.15
C VAL A 500 -5.52 5.25 11.30
N SER A 501 -4.26 5.70 11.44
CA SER A 501 -3.97 7.10 11.66
C SER A 501 -2.63 7.54 11.08
N ASP A 502 -2.48 8.86 10.94
CA ASP A 502 -1.24 9.50 10.50
C ASP A 502 -0.71 8.94 9.17
N ALA A 503 -1.58 9.03 8.13
CA ALA A 503 -1.24 8.70 6.75
C ALA A 503 -1.40 9.93 5.83
N PRO A 504 -0.46 10.16 4.89
CA PRO A 504 -0.53 11.31 3.99
C PRO A 504 -1.66 11.20 2.95
N TYR A 505 -2.10 10.01 2.63
CA TYR A 505 -3.21 9.70 1.74
C TYR A 505 -4.33 8.97 2.48
N ASP A 506 -4.95 8.00 1.86
CA ASP A 506 -6.14 7.33 2.34
C ASP A 506 -5.86 6.35 3.49
N GLY A 507 -6.88 6.11 4.31
CA GLY A 507 -6.80 5.12 5.39
C GLY A 507 -7.01 3.70 4.88
N ILE A 508 -8.14 3.46 4.22
CA ILE A 508 -8.54 2.14 3.73
C ILE A 508 -9.05 2.28 2.30
N ASP A 509 -8.37 1.65 1.34
CA ASP A 509 -8.77 1.60 -0.06
C ASP A 509 -9.26 0.21 -0.43
N VAL A 510 -10.34 0.15 -1.20
CA VAL A 510 -10.90 -1.09 -1.74
C VAL A 510 -11.19 -0.95 -3.22
N GLY A 511 -10.84 -1.98 -3.98
CA GLY A 511 -11.06 -2.07 -5.39
C GLY A 511 -9.88 -1.58 -6.24
N TRP A 512 -9.99 -1.84 -7.54
CA TRP A 512 -9.02 -1.43 -8.54
C TRP A 512 -9.67 -1.37 -9.92
N GLY A 513 -9.07 -0.63 -10.85
CA GLY A 513 -9.44 -0.65 -12.26
C GLY A 513 -10.57 0.29 -12.67
N TRP A 514 -11.15 1.07 -11.75
CA TRP A 514 -12.17 2.10 -12.06
C TRP A 514 -13.34 1.58 -12.92
N GLY A 515 -13.77 0.33 -12.67
CA GLY A 515 -14.85 -0.33 -13.42
C GLY A 515 -14.46 -0.85 -14.81
N VAL A 516 -13.22 -0.68 -15.23
CA VAL A 516 -12.75 -1.13 -16.57
C VAL A 516 -12.84 -2.65 -16.72
N ASN A 517 -12.60 -3.39 -15.64
CA ASN A 517 -12.59 -4.86 -15.62
C ASN A 517 -13.92 -5.47 -15.16
N ASP A 518 -14.92 -4.66 -14.87
CA ASP A 518 -16.27 -5.10 -14.50
C ASP A 518 -17.04 -5.61 -15.72
N PRO A 519 -18.13 -6.38 -15.53
CA PRO A 519 -18.96 -6.82 -16.64
C PRO A 519 -19.47 -5.65 -17.49
N GLY A 520 -19.18 -5.69 -18.79
CA GLY A 520 -19.50 -4.63 -19.74
C GLY A 520 -18.53 -3.44 -19.73
N GLY A 521 -17.48 -3.47 -18.90
CA GLY A 521 -16.47 -2.42 -18.80
C GLY A 521 -16.99 -1.11 -18.21
N ASN A 522 -16.22 -0.04 -18.32
CA ASN A 522 -16.61 1.31 -17.90
C ASN A 522 -17.20 2.07 -19.09
N THR A 523 -18.50 2.28 -19.08
CA THR A 523 -19.22 2.93 -20.20
C THR A 523 -18.82 4.40 -20.41
N ALA A 524 -18.43 5.11 -19.38
CA ALA A 524 -17.90 6.47 -19.50
C ALA A 524 -16.54 6.46 -20.21
N TYR A 525 -15.67 5.52 -19.91
CA TYR A 525 -14.40 5.36 -20.60
C TYR A 525 -14.58 4.99 -22.07
N MET A 526 -15.56 4.13 -22.39
CA MET A 526 -15.89 3.81 -23.78
C MET A 526 -16.33 5.06 -24.57
N THR A 527 -17.21 5.88 -23.97
CA THR A 527 -17.70 7.11 -24.60
C THR A 527 -16.60 8.16 -24.76
N LEU A 528 -15.66 8.22 -23.83
CA LEU A 528 -14.50 9.12 -23.89
C LEU A 528 -13.36 8.61 -24.77
N GLY A 529 -13.49 7.44 -25.40
CA GLY A 529 -12.42 6.79 -26.13
C GLY A 529 -11.26 6.37 -25.20
N ARG A 530 -11.60 5.96 -23.99
CA ARG A 530 -10.66 5.45 -22.98
C ARG A 530 -10.90 3.97 -22.72
N GLY A 531 -10.05 3.33 -21.88
CA GLY A 531 -10.17 1.90 -21.56
C GLY A 531 -9.61 1.00 -22.66
N TYR A 532 -9.71 1.40 -23.92
CA TYR A 532 -9.14 0.70 -25.11
C TYR A 532 -9.35 -0.81 -25.07
N TYR A 533 -10.61 -1.23 -24.96
CA TYR A 533 -11.01 -2.61 -24.77
C TYR A 533 -10.73 -3.55 -25.95
N ASP A 534 -10.34 -3.01 -27.10
CA ASP A 534 -9.88 -3.74 -28.29
C ASP A 534 -8.43 -4.26 -28.16
N GLN A 535 -7.74 -3.90 -27.08
CA GLN A 535 -6.34 -4.29 -26.87
C GLN A 535 -6.22 -5.63 -26.15
N PRO A 536 -5.19 -6.43 -26.45
CA PRO A 536 -5.02 -7.78 -25.87
C PRO A 536 -4.99 -7.84 -24.34
N GLY A 537 -4.55 -6.80 -23.67
CA GLY A 537 -4.48 -6.72 -22.22
C GLY A 537 -5.69 -6.09 -21.53
N ASN A 538 -6.67 -5.58 -22.30
CA ASN A 538 -7.74 -4.74 -21.77
C ASN A 538 -9.09 -5.05 -22.47
N ARG A 539 -9.55 -6.26 -22.33
CA ARG A 539 -10.81 -6.71 -22.94
C ARG A 539 -12.03 -6.38 -22.08
N VAL A 540 -13.19 -6.31 -22.69
CA VAL A 540 -14.48 -6.30 -21.99
C VAL A 540 -14.78 -7.73 -21.50
N TYR A 541 -15.18 -7.83 -20.24
CA TYR A 541 -15.55 -9.11 -19.61
C TYR A 541 -17.07 -9.20 -19.47
N ASP A 542 -17.58 -10.43 -19.58
CA ASP A 542 -19.00 -10.74 -19.35
C ASP A 542 -19.28 -11.22 -17.92
N THR A 543 -18.23 -11.53 -17.18
CA THR A 543 -18.30 -12.08 -15.83
C THR A 543 -17.76 -11.10 -14.79
N PRO A 544 -18.28 -11.13 -13.55
CA PRO A 544 -17.77 -10.31 -12.45
C PRO A 544 -16.29 -10.59 -12.17
N THR A 545 -15.60 -9.58 -11.63
CA THR A 545 -14.25 -9.72 -11.08
C THR A 545 -14.28 -10.55 -9.80
N THR A 546 -13.11 -10.86 -9.25
CA THR A 546 -12.99 -11.51 -7.94
C THR A 546 -13.33 -10.58 -6.77
N LEU A 547 -13.46 -9.27 -6.98
CA LEU A 547 -13.81 -8.32 -5.92
C LEU A 547 -15.28 -8.49 -5.53
N ARG A 548 -15.51 -8.97 -4.30
CA ARG A 548 -16.85 -9.18 -3.74
C ARG A 548 -16.80 -9.43 -2.25
N ASP A 549 -17.90 -9.15 -1.59
CA ASP A 549 -18.13 -9.46 -0.17
C ASP A 549 -17.10 -8.78 0.77
N THR A 550 -16.66 -7.57 0.43
CA THR A 550 -15.73 -6.80 1.29
C THR A 550 -16.48 -6.18 2.47
N VAL A 551 -15.89 -6.31 3.66
CA VAL A 551 -16.48 -5.81 4.91
C VAL A 551 -15.50 -4.91 5.65
N ILE A 552 -15.90 -3.65 5.90
CA ILE A 552 -15.13 -2.64 6.63
C ILE A 552 -15.97 -2.18 7.82
N VAL A 553 -15.75 -2.73 9.01
CA VAL A 553 -16.65 -2.53 10.16
C VAL A 553 -15.89 -2.19 11.43
N GLY A 554 -16.40 -1.23 12.18
CA GLY A 554 -15.91 -0.89 13.51
C GLY A 554 -14.49 -0.30 13.55
N ASN A 555 -13.97 0.19 12.43
CA ASN A 555 -12.64 0.80 12.39
C ASN A 555 -12.67 2.25 12.89
N ARG A 556 -11.57 2.70 13.47
CA ARG A 556 -11.29 4.10 13.78
C ARG A 556 -10.30 4.64 12.78
N VAL A 557 -10.71 5.62 11.96
CA VAL A 557 -9.85 6.20 10.89
C VAL A 557 -9.75 7.70 11.11
N HIS A 558 -8.53 8.20 11.33
CA HIS A 558 -8.32 9.63 11.60
C HIS A 558 -6.89 10.08 11.26
N GLY A 559 -6.70 11.40 11.13
CA GLY A 559 -5.38 11.95 10.82
C GLY A 559 -4.85 11.51 9.46
N VAL A 560 -5.71 11.11 8.55
CA VAL A 560 -5.36 10.67 7.17
C VAL A 560 -5.60 11.81 6.17
N LYS A 561 -5.21 11.65 4.90
CA LYS A 561 -5.34 12.65 3.83
C LYS A 561 -4.61 13.97 4.10
N ARG A 562 -3.47 13.92 4.77
CA ARG A 562 -2.73 15.13 5.14
C ARG A 562 -1.94 15.76 3.98
N TRP A 563 -1.82 15.07 2.85
CA TRP A 563 -0.98 15.51 1.73
C TRP A 563 -1.75 15.64 0.41
N PHE A 564 -2.58 14.66 0.07
CA PHE A 564 -3.30 14.62 -1.21
C PHE A 564 -4.77 15.03 -1.05
N PRO A 565 -5.30 15.82 -2.01
CA PRO A 565 -6.71 16.24 -1.94
C PRO A 565 -7.69 15.19 -2.48
N ASP A 566 -7.24 14.26 -3.34
CA ASP A 566 -8.06 13.16 -3.84
C ASP A 566 -8.19 12.02 -2.83
N GLY A 567 -9.13 11.09 -3.05
CA GLY A 567 -9.39 9.93 -2.19
C GLY A 567 -10.30 10.24 -0.98
N GLY A 568 -10.37 9.32 -0.02
CA GLY A 568 -11.20 9.37 1.18
C GLY A 568 -10.53 8.75 2.39
N ALA A 569 -11.07 8.96 3.59
CA ALA A 569 -10.63 8.17 4.74
C ALA A 569 -10.87 6.67 4.50
N ILE A 570 -11.98 6.36 3.83
CA ILE A 570 -12.30 5.06 3.24
C ILE A 570 -12.65 5.32 1.77
N TYR A 571 -11.92 4.70 0.86
CA TYR A 571 -12.04 4.90 -0.58
C TYR A 571 -12.40 3.59 -1.28
N HIS A 572 -13.27 3.66 -2.28
CA HIS A 572 -13.78 2.48 -2.97
C HIS A 572 -13.83 2.67 -4.48
N LEU A 573 -13.46 1.64 -5.22
CA LEU A 573 -13.45 1.56 -6.69
C LEU A 573 -14.12 0.29 -7.18
N SER A 574 -14.70 0.33 -8.39
CA SER A 574 -15.22 -0.82 -9.12
C SER A 574 -16.41 -1.52 -8.43
N ALA A 575 -16.98 -2.54 -9.07
CA ALA A 575 -18.12 -3.28 -8.53
C ALA A 575 -17.67 -4.27 -7.44
N ASP A 576 -18.33 -4.20 -6.26
CA ASP A 576 -18.09 -5.07 -5.12
C ASP A 576 -19.43 -5.59 -4.55
N PRO A 577 -20.05 -6.60 -5.19
CA PRO A 577 -21.29 -7.17 -4.71
C PRO A 577 -21.15 -7.69 -3.27
N GLY A 578 -22.01 -7.19 -2.37
CA GLY A 578 -21.95 -7.55 -0.94
C GLY A 578 -21.08 -6.63 -0.08
N ALA A 579 -20.50 -5.58 -0.66
CA ALA A 579 -19.66 -4.64 0.09
C ALA A 579 -20.43 -3.92 1.21
N LEU A 580 -19.82 -3.88 2.39
CA LEU A 580 -20.36 -3.25 3.60
C LEU A 580 -19.33 -2.36 4.28
N ILE A 581 -19.63 -1.07 4.43
CA ILE A 581 -18.87 -0.08 5.20
C ILE A 581 -19.76 0.34 6.36
N ALA A 582 -19.51 -0.14 7.60
CA ALA A 582 -20.45 0.09 8.69
C ALA A 582 -19.78 0.30 10.05
N GLU A 583 -20.47 1.04 10.92
CA GLU A 583 -20.08 1.23 12.32
C GLU A 583 -18.64 1.77 12.50
N ASN A 584 -18.09 2.45 11.48
CA ASN A 584 -16.78 3.07 11.57
C ASN A 584 -16.89 4.48 12.16
N HIS A 585 -15.86 4.90 12.89
CA HIS A 585 -15.68 6.27 13.35
C HIS A 585 -14.58 6.97 12.56
N VAL A 586 -14.93 7.99 11.80
CA VAL A 586 -14.04 8.76 10.93
C VAL A 586 -14.01 10.22 11.36
N TYR A 587 -12.83 10.75 11.66
CA TYR A 587 -12.63 12.13 12.11
C TYR A 587 -11.22 12.64 11.79
N ASP A 588 -10.98 13.95 11.96
CA ASP A 588 -9.67 14.60 11.68
C ASP A 588 -9.13 14.20 10.29
N VAL A 589 -9.92 14.48 9.25
CA VAL A 589 -9.55 14.23 7.85
C VAL A 589 -9.38 15.57 7.12
N PRO A 590 -8.18 16.14 7.07
CA PRO A 590 -7.89 17.34 6.29
C PRO A 590 -8.17 17.09 4.79
N GLY A 591 -8.96 17.95 4.17
CA GLY A 591 -9.48 17.72 2.82
C GLY A 591 -10.85 17.01 2.77
N GLY A 592 -11.31 16.47 3.90
CA GLY A 592 -12.72 16.37 4.27
C GLY A 592 -13.59 15.31 3.65
N ILE A 593 -13.07 14.21 3.06
CA ILE A 593 -13.91 13.12 2.54
C ILE A 593 -13.85 11.91 3.49
N GLY A 594 -15.01 11.55 4.06
CA GLY A 594 -15.16 10.36 4.91
C GLY A 594 -15.13 9.08 4.09
N VAL A 595 -16.22 8.78 3.37
CA VAL A 595 -16.29 7.67 2.40
C VAL A 595 -16.32 8.24 0.99
N TYR A 596 -15.45 7.77 0.13
CA TYR A 596 -15.45 8.12 -1.28
C TYR A 596 -15.72 6.88 -2.15
N LEU A 597 -16.90 6.86 -2.76
CA LEU A 597 -17.28 5.89 -3.78
C LEU A 597 -16.93 6.47 -5.15
N ASP A 598 -15.79 6.08 -5.68
CA ASP A 598 -15.24 6.59 -6.93
C ASP A 598 -15.71 5.73 -8.13
N GLU A 599 -15.15 5.99 -9.29
CA GLU A 599 -15.57 5.42 -10.57
C GLU A 599 -15.72 3.89 -10.52
N GLY A 600 -16.83 3.42 -11.00
CA GLY A 600 -17.17 2.01 -11.03
C GLY A 600 -17.72 1.45 -9.71
N SER A 601 -17.70 2.19 -8.60
CA SER A 601 -18.24 1.72 -7.32
C SER A 601 -19.70 1.32 -7.45
N ARG A 602 -20.00 0.04 -7.24
CA ARG A 602 -21.34 -0.52 -7.34
C ARG A 602 -21.60 -1.53 -6.22
N TYR A 603 -22.86 -1.56 -5.77
CA TYR A 603 -23.38 -2.51 -4.79
C TYR A 603 -22.81 -2.30 -3.37
N VAL A 604 -22.36 -1.09 -3.06
CA VAL A 604 -21.78 -0.75 -1.76
C VAL A 604 -22.86 -0.24 -0.79
N THR A 605 -22.91 -0.82 0.40
CA THR A 605 -23.75 -0.33 1.51
C THR A 605 -22.88 0.40 2.54
N VAL A 606 -23.17 1.69 2.76
CA VAL A 606 -22.53 2.53 3.78
C VAL A 606 -23.55 2.81 4.88
N ARG A 607 -23.39 2.24 6.09
CA ARG A 607 -24.42 2.37 7.11
C ARG A 607 -23.89 2.51 8.53
N ASP A 608 -24.64 3.21 9.35
CA ASP A 608 -24.39 3.30 10.80
C ASP A 608 -22.96 3.78 11.14
N ASN A 609 -22.30 4.55 10.24
CA ASN A 609 -20.99 5.15 10.51
C ASN A 609 -21.16 6.50 11.21
N VAL A 610 -20.13 6.92 11.93
CA VAL A 610 -20.02 8.26 12.52
C VAL A 610 -18.91 9.03 11.83
N PHE A 611 -19.29 10.17 11.22
CA PHE A 611 -18.39 11.09 10.51
C PHE A 611 -18.32 12.42 11.28
N ASP A 612 -17.19 12.68 11.94
CA ASP A 612 -17.07 13.83 12.84
C ASP A 612 -16.21 14.94 12.21
N GLY A 613 -16.84 16.11 12.00
CA GLY A 613 -16.18 17.33 11.55
C GLY A 613 -15.66 17.32 10.10
N LEU A 614 -16.25 16.53 9.21
CA LEU A 614 -15.79 16.39 7.82
C LEU A 614 -16.47 17.39 6.88
N GLY A 615 -15.77 17.79 5.82
CA GLY A 615 -16.35 18.62 4.75
C GLY A 615 -17.33 17.87 3.85
N LEU A 616 -17.00 16.62 3.52
CA LEU A 616 -17.87 15.66 2.84
C LEU A 616 -17.88 14.36 3.64
N TRP A 617 -19.03 13.97 4.22
CA TRP A 617 -19.11 12.70 4.92
C TRP A 617 -19.20 11.51 3.96
N VAL A 618 -19.78 11.74 2.75
CA VAL A 618 -19.76 10.78 1.64
C VAL A 618 -19.62 11.53 0.31
N ASN A 619 -18.82 11.00 -0.60
CA ASN A 619 -18.71 11.46 -1.98
C ASN A 619 -18.98 10.31 -2.94
N LEU A 620 -19.74 10.57 -4.00
CA LEU A 620 -20.05 9.61 -5.05
C LEU A 620 -19.62 10.21 -6.40
N ASN A 621 -18.59 9.64 -7.02
CA ASN A 621 -18.15 10.05 -8.35
C ASN A 621 -18.86 9.21 -9.44
N ALA A 622 -19.98 9.71 -9.90
CA ALA A 622 -20.80 9.02 -10.90
C ALA A 622 -20.64 9.59 -12.33
N LEU A 623 -19.71 10.51 -12.56
CA LEU A 623 -19.50 11.21 -13.85
C LEU A 623 -20.82 11.68 -14.46
N ASP A 624 -21.39 12.73 -13.89
CA ASP A 624 -22.70 13.25 -14.23
C ASP A 624 -22.82 13.93 -15.62
N GLY A 625 -23.99 13.82 -16.21
CA GLY A 625 -24.59 14.75 -17.15
C GLY A 625 -24.35 14.49 -18.64
N ALA A 626 -23.25 13.88 -19.04
CA ALA A 626 -22.92 13.69 -20.46
C ALA A 626 -23.03 12.23 -20.97
N TYR A 627 -23.24 11.27 -20.05
CA TYR A 627 -23.13 9.86 -20.37
C TYR A 627 -24.44 9.12 -20.11
N PRO A 628 -24.87 8.21 -21.02
CA PRO A 628 -26.13 7.50 -20.90
C PRO A 628 -26.18 6.50 -19.75
N ARG A 629 -25.04 6.18 -19.12
CA ARG A 629 -24.95 5.34 -17.92
C ARG A 629 -23.91 5.90 -16.96
N ARG A 630 -24.26 5.93 -15.69
CA ARG A 630 -23.35 6.33 -14.62
C ARG A 630 -22.39 5.19 -14.29
N THR A 631 -21.14 5.52 -13.98
CA THR A 631 -20.12 4.53 -13.61
C THR A 631 -20.34 3.99 -12.21
N ALA A 632 -20.83 4.82 -11.26
CA ALA A 632 -21.18 4.41 -9.92
C ALA A 632 -22.71 4.25 -9.79
N ALA A 633 -23.19 3.08 -9.35
CA ALA A 633 -24.61 2.74 -9.28
C ALA A 633 -24.90 1.70 -8.19
N ASP A 634 -26.19 1.56 -7.85
CA ASP A 634 -26.67 0.56 -6.90
C ASP A 634 -26.04 0.68 -5.50
N ASN A 635 -25.67 1.91 -5.06
CA ASN A 635 -25.08 2.17 -3.76
C ASN A 635 -26.09 2.75 -2.80
N VAL A 636 -25.99 2.39 -1.53
CA VAL A 636 -26.88 2.87 -0.47
C VAL A 636 -26.08 3.43 0.70
N ALA A 637 -26.33 4.68 1.07
CA ALA A 637 -25.83 5.23 2.34
C ALA A 637 -27.02 5.48 3.28
N ARG A 638 -27.06 4.76 4.41
CA ARG A 638 -28.23 4.79 5.32
C ARG A 638 -27.84 4.83 6.79
N GLY A 639 -28.65 5.57 7.57
CA GLY A 639 -28.53 5.58 9.03
C GLY A 639 -27.17 6.08 9.56
N ASN A 640 -26.40 6.79 8.74
CA ASN A 640 -25.13 7.35 9.17
C ASN A 640 -25.35 8.65 9.96
N TRP A 641 -24.46 8.94 10.90
CA TRP A 641 -24.45 10.20 11.64
C TRP A 641 -23.25 11.04 11.21
N HIS A 642 -23.48 12.34 10.98
CA HIS A 642 -22.40 13.23 10.59
C HIS A 642 -22.51 14.59 11.28
N SER A 643 -21.40 15.12 11.78
CA SER A 643 -21.30 16.49 12.26
C SER A 643 -20.61 17.34 11.21
N GLY A 644 -21.36 18.34 10.71
CA GLY A 644 -20.91 19.14 9.57
C GLY A 644 -20.91 18.35 8.25
N GLY A 645 -20.52 19.05 7.17
CA GLY A 645 -20.38 18.46 5.86
C GLY A 645 -21.67 18.04 5.18
N LYS A 646 -21.53 17.60 3.94
CA LYS A 646 -22.65 17.17 3.08
C LYS A 646 -22.32 15.87 2.36
N ALA A 647 -23.34 15.19 1.86
CA ALA A 647 -23.19 14.21 0.80
C ALA A 647 -22.95 14.98 -0.52
N ASN A 648 -22.00 14.50 -1.32
CA ASN A 648 -21.72 15.05 -2.63
C ASN A 648 -21.83 13.96 -3.69
N GLY A 649 -22.08 14.38 -4.94
CA GLY A 649 -22.25 13.50 -6.09
C GLY A 649 -23.71 13.16 -6.39
N SER A 650 -23.90 12.21 -7.29
CA SER A 650 -25.20 11.90 -7.88
C SER A 650 -25.95 10.82 -7.14
N TRP A 651 -26.46 11.19 -6.00
CA TRP A 651 -27.40 10.36 -5.23
C TRP A 651 -28.81 10.54 -5.82
N SER A 652 -29.22 9.63 -6.69
CA SER A 652 -30.53 9.70 -7.36
C SER A 652 -31.04 8.33 -7.76
N ASP A 653 -32.37 8.23 -7.89
CA ASP A 653 -33.05 7.00 -8.28
C ASP A 653 -32.65 6.48 -9.65
N TYR A 654 -32.17 7.35 -10.55
CA TYR A 654 -31.76 6.97 -11.91
C TYR A 654 -30.66 5.91 -11.97
N ALA A 655 -29.66 6.00 -11.06
CA ALA A 655 -28.60 5.01 -10.95
C ALA A 655 -28.76 4.13 -9.71
N ASN A 656 -29.93 4.18 -9.09
CA ASN A 656 -30.26 3.47 -7.85
C ASN A 656 -29.28 3.77 -6.69
N ASN A 657 -28.70 4.98 -6.68
CA ASN A 657 -27.89 5.46 -5.55
C ASN A 657 -28.76 6.19 -4.55
N ARG A 658 -28.83 5.74 -3.31
CA ARG A 658 -29.80 6.21 -2.32
C ARG A 658 -29.16 6.73 -1.04
N LEU A 659 -29.67 7.86 -0.54
CA LEU A 659 -29.45 8.36 0.80
C LEU A 659 -30.71 8.11 1.63
N ILE A 660 -30.61 7.33 2.72
CA ILE A 660 -31.76 6.92 3.53
C ILE A 660 -31.46 7.20 5.01
N ASP A 661 -32.30 7.98 5.68
CA ASP A 661 -32.29 8.18 7.14
C ASP A 661 -30.89 8.57 7.72
N ASN A 662 -30.07 9.28 6.95
CA ASN A 662 -28.80 9.82 7.47
C ASN A 662 -29.08 11.07 8.31
N VAL A 663 -28.40 11.21 9.45
CA VAL A 663 -28.70 12.21 10.46
C VAL A 663 -27.56 13.21 10.59
N ALA A 664 -27.85 14.48 10.30
CA ALA A 664 -26.95 15.58 10.63
C ALA A 664 -27.02 15.87 12.14
N VAL A 665 -25.87 15.95 12.79
CA VAL A 665 -25.75 16.20 14.23
C VAL A 665 -25.07 17.56 14.43
N GLU A 666 -25.65 18.38 15.30
CA GLU A 666 -25.07 19.68 15.67
C GLU A 666 -23.87 19.46 16.62
N GLY A 667 -22.72 20.00 16.25
CA GLY A 667 -21.49 19.84 17.02
C GLY A 667 -21.19 18.36 17.28
N GLN A 668 -21.06 17.98 18.54
CA GLN A 668 -20.83 16.59 18.97
C GLN A 668 -21.97 16.04 19.84
N ALA A 669 -23.19 16.54 19.65
CA ALA A 669 -24.39 16.06 20.39
C ALA A 669 -24.87 14.70 19.87
N TRP A 670 -23.96 13.74 19.79
CA TRP A 670 -24.22 12.40 19.24
C TRP A 670 -25.36 11.68 19.93
N PRO A 671 -26.32 11.09 19.20
CA PRO A 671 -27.35 10.22 19.79
C PRO A 671 -26.73 8.94 20.37
N ALA A 672 -27.47 8.26 21.26
CA ALA A 672 -26.95 7.08 21.95
C ALA A 672 -26.36 6.01 21.01
N PRO A 673 -26.99 5.62 19.90
CA PRO A 673 -26.38 4.63 18.98
C PRO A 673 -25.05 5.11 18.35
N ALA A 674 -24.93 6.39 18.00
CA ALA A 674 -23.69 6.95 17.47
C ALA A 674 -22.57 6.93 18.53
N ARG A 675 -22.90 7.26 19.80
CA ARG A 675 -21.90 7.15 20.89
C ARG A 675 -21.44 5.71 21.12
N GLU A 676 -22.30 4.73 20.93
CA GLU A 676 -21.91 3.31 21.00
C GLU A 676 -20.93 2.94 19.87
N VAL A 677 -21.17 3.42 18.64
CA VAL A 677 -20.23 3.22 17.52
C VAL A 677 -18.87 3.86 17.84
N ILE A 678 -18.86 5.12 18.27
CA ILE A 678 -17.62 5.83 18.66
C ILE A 678 -16.85 5.04 19.73
N ALA A 679 -17.53 4.53 20.75
CA ALA A 679 -16.91 3.82 21.86
C ALA A 679 -16.33 2.46 21.47
N ARG A 680 -16.94 1.79 20.48
CA ARG A 680 -16.52 0.45 20.03
C ARG A 680 -15.56 0.47 18.84
N ALA A 681 -15.46 1.60 18.13
CA ALA A 681 -14.56 1.71 16.98
C ALA A 681 -13.09 1.63 17.41
N GLY A 682 -12.27 0.94 16.60
CA GLY A 682 -10.86 0.71 16.87
C GLY A 682 -10.57 -0.65 17.53
N PRO A 683 -9.29 -0.92 17.86
CA PRO A 683 -8.83 -2.21 18.34
C PRO A 683 -9.50 -2.61 19.67
N ARG A 684 -9.93 -3.85 19.74
CA ARG A 684 -10.50 -4.43 20.95
C ARG A 684 -9.39 -5.04 21.81
N PRO A 685 -9.50 -5.00 23.14
CA PRO A 685 -8.54 -5.67 24.00
C PRO A 685 -8.52 -7.17 23.71
N ALA A 686 -7.34 -7.79 23.85
CA ALA A 686 -7.23 -9.24 23.80
C ALA A 686 -8.21 -9.84 24.85
N LYS A 687 -8.95 -10.87 24.47
CA LYS A 687 -9.74 -11.62 25.47
C LYS A 687 -8.75 -12.19 26.50
N PRO A 688 -9.05 -12.04 27.81
CA PRO A 688 -8.17 -12.52 28.87
C PRO A 688 -7.95 -14.04 28.81
#